data_c76831c08c6e541cfdad3dd5cef5d7d8
#
_entry.id   c76831c08c6e541cfdad3dd5cef5d7d8
#
_cell.length_a   1.000
_cell.length_b   1.000
_cell.length_c   1.000
_cell.angle_alpha   90.00
_cell.angle_beta   90.00
_cell.angle_gamma   90.00
#
_symmetry.space_group_name_H-M   'P 1'
#
loop_
_entity.id
_entity.type
_entity.pdbx_description
1 polymer ?
#
loop_
_entity_poly.entity_id
_entity_poly.type
_entity_poly.pdbx_seq_one_letter_code
_entity_poly.pdbx_strand_id
1 'polypeptide(L)'
;MTAPAPASTSPRPSTPDPRPLPPGLDPIVLELIQERLVSIVREMRTIVIRTAYSGMIHEGHDFSCAVLTPDGELVSASAIDQPTHLSALPWSARAVLKKYGGDVAPGDLFLHNDPYTGGTHLNDVALIHPLFVEGELLALLAVMAHWQDVGGMVPGSISGTATEIFQEGVRIPALRIARGGEMLREVLELLFANVRAPADRRGDLQAMVGACRIAEGKLGALVGRWGEGTLRSAMVALLDRAEARMRDAIRRLPEGEYAYESYLDHSGNSPEPLLVKVCLTVRGDRIHADFSGCPPQVAGPINVGPAHAGTAVYTMTKAFLDPSGPINGGALRPISVSAPEGTVVNARPPAACGAIGEVRRALESLVMGALSQAIPERMIGDLKGAANITNIGGPHPGRGDAFVFTEFPAGGTGAFATSDGNNTMRNFAEGDLSSIQPAEAVEHVYPLRVERLVLREGSGGDGHYRGGLGLRREIRLLAPHASLSVLSDKNVIPPYGVRGGHSGAPNRFTVIRSGAEIQTSAFPGKVTGFRLREGDLLVMETAGGGGYGDPLERDPQRVLTDVRFGFVSAEKARTVYGVVLSEDGVDERATAALRRRLRARRHRLPAHALDGPEYEGTRRVAAFSAQTARRLRLNPGTLLECPNPDGPSLRAWARVDGNVSDGVCAIGPSGLAMLGVQPGDLVEVRPIFVKRV
;
A
#
# COMPACT_ATOMS: atom_id res chain seq x y z
N MET A 1 -17.50 3.43 -36.21
CA MET A 1 -16.92 3.74 -34.91
C MET A 1 -15.48 4.17 -35.15
N THR A 2 -15.25 5.47 -35.24
CA THR A 2 -13.92 6.04 -35.44
C THR A 2 -13.22 6.15 -34.10
N ALA A 3 -12.02 5.58 -34.01
CA ALA A 3 -11.18 5.67 -32.82
C ALA A 3 -10.84 7.15 -32.54
N PRO A 4 -10.79 7.59 -31.26
CA PRO A 4 -10.34 8.93 -30.94
C PRO A 4 -8.85 9.09 -31.27
N ALA A 5 -8.49 10.24 -31.86
CA ALA A 5 -7.12 10.60 -32.18
C ALA A 5 -6.24 10.63 -30.91
N PRO A 6 -4.96 10.25 -31.00
CA PRO A 6 -4.06 10.31 -29.85
C PRO A 6 -3.91 11.77 -29.38
N ALA A 7 -4.02 11.96 -28.06
CA ALA A 7 -3.81 13.26 -27.43
C ALA A 7 -2.43 13.80 -27.80
N SER A 8 -2.38 15.05 -28.25
CA SER A 8 -1.14 15.76 -28.58
C SER A 8 -0.23 15.77 -27.36
N THR A 9 0.94 15.15 -27.48
CA THR A 9 2.01 15.28 -26.50
C THR A 9 2.52 16.71 -26.56
N SER A 10 2.12 17.54 -25.60
CA SER A 10 2.78 18.81 -25.37
C SER A 10 4.27 18.56 -25.08
N PRO A 11 5.20 19.33 -25.67
CA PRO A 11 6.62 19.18 -25.39
C PRO A 11 6.86 19.38 -23.90
N ARG A 12 7.55 18.43 -23.27
CA ARG A 12 7.97 18.54 -21.87
C ARG A 12 8.77 19.82 -21.70
N PRO A 13 8.45 20.70 -20.74
CA PRO A 13 9.33 21.81 -20.43
C PRO A 13 10.66 21.22 -19.95
N SER A 14 11.73 21.45 -20.72
CA SER A 14 13.10 21.19 -20.31
C SER A 14 13.42 22.18 -19.20
N THR A 15 13.26 21.78 -17.94
CA THR A 15 13.85 22.54 -16.83
C THR A 15 15.36 22.40 -16.96
N PRO A 16 16.14 23.48 -17.03
CA PRO A 16 17.58 23.40 -17.02
C PRO A 16 18.02 22.71 -15.70
N ASP A 17 18.92 21.75 -15.82
CA ASP A 17 19.54 21.09 -14.66
C ASP A 17 20.37 22.15 -13.89
N PRO A 18 20.01 22.51 -12.67
CA PRO A 18 20.65 23.63 -11.98
C PRO A 18 22.07 23.35 -11.50
N ARG A 19 22.54 22.11 -11.58
CA ARG A 19 23.90 21.73 -11.15
C ARG A 19 24.79 21.44 -12.37
N PRO A 20 26.02 22.03 -12.42
CA PRO A 20 26.99 21.66 -13.45
C PRO A 20 27.38 20.21 -13.30
N LEU A 21 27.51 19.53 -14.44
CA LEU A 21 28.02 18.15 -14.45
C LEU A 21 29.45 18.09 -13.90
N PRO A 22 29.85 16.95 -13.31
CA PRO A 22 31.26 16.74 -12.92
C PRO A 22 32.20 17.03 -14.10
N PRO A 23 33.37 17.66 -13.84
CA PRO A 23 34.34 17.93 -14.89
C PRO A 23 34.70 16.68 -15.68
N GLY A 24 34.59 16.78 -17.02
CA GLY A 24 34.90 15.67 -17.93
C GLY A 24 33.76 14.69 -18.20
N LEU A 25 32.57 14.85 -17.61
CA LEU A 25 31.39 14.01 -17.93
C LEU A 25 30.55 14.67 -19.02
N ASP A 26 30.52 14.02 -20.20
CA ASP A 26 29.69 14.45 -21.33
C ASP A 26 28.19 14.17 -21.01
N PRO A 27 27.27 15.15 -21.20
CA PRO A 27 25.83 14.95 -21.01
C PRO A 27 25.26 13.76 -21.81
N ILE A 28 25.73 13.53 -23.04
CA ILE A 28 25.27 12.41 -23.87
C ILE A 28 25.73 11.08 -23.26
N VAL A 29 26.96 11.01 -22.74
CA VAL A 29 27.47 9.82 -22.05
C VAL A 29 26.67 9.55 -20.79
N LEU A 30 26.29 10.60 -20.04
CA LEU A 30 25.45 10.44 -18.84
C LEU A 30 24.07 9.82 -19.19
N GLU A 31 23.40 10.33 -20.23
CA GLU A 31 22.11 9.75 -20.68
C GLU A 31 22.27 8.30 -21.15
N LEU A 32 23.33 8.00 -21.90
CA LEU A 32 23.61 6.64 -22.35
C LEU A 32 23.86 5.69 -21.16
N ILE A 33 24.60 6.12 -20.14
CA ILE A 33 24.84 5.32 -18.92
C ILE A 33 23.51 5.12 -18.17
N GLN A 34 22.68 6.18 -18.00
CA GLN A 34 21.37 6.09 -17.36
C GLN A 34 20.50 5.02 -18.03
N GLU A 35 20.34 5.09 -19.36
CA GLU A 35 19.51 4.13 -20.11
C GLU A 35 20.08 2.70 -20.06
N ARG A 36 21.41 2.56 -20.03
CA ARG A 36 22.06 1.26 -19.85
C ARG A 36 21.82 0.67 -18.46
N LEU A 37 21.91 1.47 -17.39
CA LEU A 37 21.60 1.03 -16.03
C LEU A 37 20.14 0.57 -15.92
N VAL A 38 19.19 1.33 -16.47
CA VAL A 38 17.78 0.96 -16.53
C VAL A 38 17.59 -0.34 -17.33
N SER A 39 18.27 -0.49 -18.48
CA SER A 39 18.21 -1.71 -19.28
C SER A 39 18.75 -2.93 -18.54
N ILE A 40 19.84 -2.79 -17.79
CA ILE A 40 20.41 -3.87 -16.96
C ILE A 40 19.38 -4.32 -15.90
N VAL A 41 18.75 -3.38 -15.18
CA VAL A 41 17.73 -3.72 -14.17
C VAL A 41 16.53 -4.42 -14.80
N ARG A 42 16.06 -3.97 -15.97
CA ARG A 42 14.99 -4.63 -16.72
C ARG A 42 15.34 -6.05 -17.14
N GLU A 43 16.59 -6.28 -17.49
CA GLU A 43 17.06 -7.62 -17.82
C GLU A 43 17.16 -8.52 -16.58
N MET A 44 17.69 -8.01 -15.46
CA MET A 44 17.64 -8.72 -14.17
C MET A 44 16.19 -9.17 -13.87
N ARG A 45 15.24 -8.25 -14.03
CA ARG A 45 13.82 -8.54 -13.83
C ARG A 45 13.32 -9.66 -14.76
N THR A 46 13.66 -9.60 -16.04
CA THR A 46 13.27 -10.62 -17.02
C THR A 46 13.80 -12.00 -16.65
N ILE A 47 15.06 -12.07 -16.17
CA ILE A 47 15.67 -13.31 -15.71
C ILE A 47 14.91 -13.88 -14.52
N VAL A 48 14.65 -13.06 -13.50
CA VAL A 48 13.90 -13.50 -12.31
C VAL A 48 12.54 -14.07 -12.71
N ILE A 49 11.76 -13.36 -13.53
CA ILE A 49 10.43 -13.82 -14.00
C ILE A 49 10.53 -15.19 -14.68
N ARG A 50 11.54 -15.38 -15.54
CA ARG A 50 11.66 -16.59 -16.37
C ARG A 50 12.27 -17.79 -15.66
N THR A 51 12.93 -17.58 -14.53
CA THR A 51 13.71 -18.65 -13.86
C THR A 51 13.27 -18.90 -12.42
N ALA A 52 12.43 -18.05 -11.82
CA ALA A 52 11.86 -18.29 -10.52
C ALA A 52 10.83 -19.42 -10.53
N TYR A 53 10.71 -20.12 -9.39
CA TYR A 53 9.86 -21.29 -9.24
C TYR A 53 8.51 -20.98 -8.62
N SER A 54 8.43 -19.93 -7.77
CA SER A 54 7.20 -19.59 -7.09
C SER A 54 6.27 -18.71 -7.93
N GLY A 55 4.97 -19.05 -7.96
CA GLY A 55 3.94 -18.27 -8.64
C GLY A 55 3.86 -16.82 -8.18
N MET A 56 4.28 -16.52 -6.94
CA MET A 56 4.33 -15.15 -6.42
C MET A 56 5.34 -14.28 -7.17
N ILE A 57 6.43 -14.87 -7.63
CA ILE A 57 7.49 -14.17 -8.36
C ILE A 57 7.21 -14.19 -9.88
N HIS A 58 6.98 -15.36 -10.49
CA HIS A 58 6.87 -15.44 -11.94
C HIS A 58 5.49 -15.02 -12.50
N GLU A 59 4.39 -15.15 -11.74
CA GLU A 59 3.04 -14.71 -12.13
C GLU A 59 2.63 -13.41 -11.41
N GLY A 60 2.89 -13.35 -10.09
CA GLY A 60 2.54 -12.20 -9.25
C GLY A 60 3.50 -11.01 -9.37
N HIS A 61 4.70 -11.21 -9.90
CA HIS A 61 5.77 -10.22 -10.06
C HIS A 61 6.13 -9.46 -8.77
N ASP A 62 6.02 -10.15 -7.62
CA ASP A 62 6.30 -9.52 -6.32
C ASP A 62 7.80 -9.61 -5.97
N PHE A 63 8.59 -8.88 -6.71
CA PHE A 63 10.01 -8.70 -6.52
C PHE A 63 10.48 -7.38 -7.15
N SER A 64 11.71 -6.96 -6.83
CA SER A 64 12.36 -5.77 -7.38
C SER A 64 13.85 -6.01 -7.57
N CYS A 65 14.41 -5.35 -8.58
CA CYS A 65 15.84 -5.39 -8.89
C CYS A 65 16.41 -3.96 -8.82
N ALA A 66 17.65 -3.82 -8.36
CA ALA A 66 18.29 -2.52 -8.22
C ALA A 66 19.81 -2.56 -8.40
N VAL A 67 20.36 -1.42 -8.81
CA VAL A 67 21.77 -1.07 -8.69
C VAL A 67 21.92 0.01 -7.65
N LEU A 68 22.80 -0.21 -6.66
CA LEU A 68 23.08 0.71 -5.56
C LEU A 68 24.54 1.17 -5.63
N THR A 69 24.82 2.34 -5.06
CA THR A 69 26.18 2.81 -4.85
C THR A 69 26.93 1.92 -3.84
N PRO A 70 28.27 2.04 -3.71
CA PRO A 70 29.04 1.33 -2.69
C PRO A 70 28.58 1.56 -1.26
N ASP A 71 27.95 2.71 -0.94
CA ASP A 71 27.39 3.06 0.37
C ASP A 71 25.89 2.74 0.49
N GLY A 72 25.31 2.07 -0.51
CA GLY A 72 23.95 1.56 -0.48
C GLY A 72 22.86 2.58 -0.84
N GLU A 73 23.16 3.62 -1.62
CA GLU A 73 22.14 4.52 -2.17
C GLU A 73 21.59 3.97 -3.50
N LEU A 74 20.29 4.05 -3.72
CA LEU A 74 19.63 3.53 -4.93
C LEU A 74 20.00 4.38 -6.15
N VAL A 75 20.71 3.80 -7.13
CA VAL A 75 21.10 4.47 -8.38
C VAL A 75 20.06 4.25 -9.48
N SER A 76 19.67 2.98 -9.68
CA SER A 76 18.77 2.60 -10.77
C SER A 76 17.84 1.47 -10.34
N ALA A 77 16.58 1.60 -10.75
CA ALA A 77 15.53 0.61 -10.58
C ALA A 77 14.59 0.62 -11.79
N SER A 78 13.75 -0.38 -11.91
CA SER A 78 12.69 -0.38 -12.92
C SER A 78 11.50 0.46 -12.44
N ALA A 79 10.87 1.19 -13.36
CA ALA A 79 9.65 1.96 -13.07
C ALA A 79 8.45 1.07 -12.70
N ILE A 80 8.57 -0.23 -12.87
CA ILE A 80 7.54 -1.24 -12.62
C ILE A 80 7.86 -2.13 -11.41
N ASP A 81 8.89 -1.77 -10.65
CA ASP A 81 9.25 -2.45 -9.41
C ASP A 81 8.44 -1.93 -8.21
N GLN A 82 8.36 -2.74 -7.16
CA GLN A 82 7.64 -2.41 -5.94
C GLN A 82 8.32 -1.27 -5.18
N PRO A 83 7.67 -0.11 -4.96
CA PRO A 83 8.25 0.99 -4.18
C PRO A 83 8.69 0.59 -2.78
N THR A 84 7.97 -0.37 -2.16
CA THR A 84 8.31 -0.94 -0.85
C THR A 84 9.70 -1.56 -0.85
N HIS A 85 9.98 -2.41 -1.85
CA HIS A 85 11.26 -3.06 -2.00
C HIS A 85 12.37 -2.06 -2.30
N LEU A 86 12.10 -1.14 -3.24
CA LEU A 86 13.08 -0.12 -3.64
C LEU A 86 13.49 0.81 -2.49
N SER A 87 12.57 1.10 -1.57
CA SER A 87 12.88 1.90 -0.38
C SER A 87 13.61 1.10 0.69
N ALA A 88 13.40 -0.22 0.79
CA ALA A 88 14.02 -1.08 1.79
C ALA A 88 15.39 -1.64 1.35
N LEU A 89 15.63 -1.81 0.04
CA LEU A 89 16.91 -2.30 -0.47
C LEU A 89 18.13 -1.49 0.01
N PRO A 90 18.11 -0.13 0.03
CA PRO A 90 19.18 0.67 0.63
C PRO A 90 19.45 0.34 2.11
N TRP A 91 18.42 0.06 2.88
CA TRP A 91 18.55 -0.35 4.27
C TRP A 91 19.19 -1.73 4.39
N SER A 92 18.74 -2.69 3.58
CA SER A 92 19.31 -4.04 3.53
C SER A 92 20.78 -4.03 3.15
N ALA A 93 21.15 -3.21 2.15
CA ALA A 93 22.54 -3.01 1.75
C ALA A 93 23.40 -2.42 2.89
N ARG A 94 22.90 -1.37 3.54
CA ARG A 94 23.58 -0.75 4.69
C ARG A 94 23.67 -1.69 5.90
N ALA A 95 22.69 -2.55 6.12
CA ALA A 95 22.76 -3.58 7.17
C ALA A 95 23.89 -4.57 6.91
N VAL A 96 24.10 -4.99 5.65
CA VAL A 96 25.24 -5.81 5.24
C VAL A 96 26.57 -5.07 5.45
N LEU A 97 26.69 -3.85 4.94
CA LEU A 97 27.90 -3.02 5.08
C LEU A 97 28.24 -2.73 6.54
N LYS A 98 27.23 -2.43 7.36
CA LYS A 98 27.41 -2.20 8.81
C LYS A 98 27.94 -3.44 9.54
N LYS A 99 27.45 -4.62 9.18
CA LYS A 99 27.81 -5.87 9.86
C LYS A 99 29.18 -6.40 9.43
N TYR A 100 29.49 -6.32 8.14
CA TYR A 100 30.68 -6.94 7.58
C TYR A 100 31.83 -5.95 7.28
N GLY A 101 31.50 -4.67 7.04
CA GLY A 101 32.52 -3.62 6.84
C GLY A 101 33.55 -4.01 5.79
N GLY A 102 34.83 -3.95 6.19
CA GLY A 102 35.96 -4.32 5.33
C GLY A 102 36.11 -5.83 5.02
N ASP A 103 35.27 -6.70 5.61
CA ASP A 103 35.23 -8.15 5.31
C ASP A 103 34.30 -8.48 4.14
N VAL A 104 33.78 -7.47 3.41
CA VAL A 104 33.05 -7.68 2.15
C VAL A 104 34.07 -7.85 1.02
N ALA A 105 34.00 -8.96 0.29
CA ALA A 105 34.98 -9.35 -0.72
C ALA A 105 34.31 -9.75 -2.06
N PRO A 106 35.08 -9.75 -3.16
CA PRO A 106 34.59 -10.25 -4.46
C PRO A 106 34.02 -11.67 -4.37
N GLY A 107 32.84 -11.87 -4.96
CA GLY A 107 32.15 -13.17 -4.97
C GLY A 107 31.34 -13.47 -3.71
N ASP A 108 31.28 -12.56 -2.74
CA ASP A 108 30.39 -12.69 -1.58
C ASP A 108 28.92 -12.47 -1.98
N LEU A 109 28.01 -13.17 -1.31
CA LEU A 109 26.58 -12.96 -1.41
C LEU A 109 25.96 -12.90 -0.01
N PHE A 110 25.00 -12.01 0.16
CA PHE A 110 24.33 -11.83 1.44
C PHE A 110 22.81 -11.86 1.31
N LEU A 111 22.13 -12.45 2.29
CA LEU A 111 20.67 -12.34 2.46
C LEU A 111 20.32 -11.47 3.65
N HIS A 112 19.19 -10.78 3.54
CA HIS A 112 18.63 -9.94 4.60
C HIS A 112 17.11 -9.88 4.50
N ASN A 113 16.41 -10.03 5.66
CA ASN A 113 14.97 -9.80 5.75
C ASN A 113 14.54 -9.23 7.12
N ASP A 114 15.49 -8.83 7.96
CA ASP A 114 15.22 -8.39 9.34
C ASP A 114 14.52 -7.02 9.35
N PRO A 115 13.22 -6.92 9.77
CA PRO A 115 12.49 -5.66 9.77
C PRO A 115 13.09 -4.60 10.70
N TYR A 116 13.74 -4.97 11.79
CA TYR A 116 14.31 -4.02 12.75
C TYR A 116 15.59 -3.34 12.25
N THR A 117 16.19 -3.87 11.21
CA THR A 117 17.37 -3.29 10.55
C THR A 117 17.06 -2.79 9.14
N GLY A 118 15.77 -2.62 8.83
CA GLY A 118 15.28 -1.99 7.61
C GLY A 118 14.85 -2.95 6.50
N GLY A 119 14.76 -4.26 6.80
CA GLY A 119 13.96 -5.18 6.00
C GLY A 119 12.48 -4.80 6.07
N THR A 120 11.69 -5.39 5.20
CA THR A 120 10.24 -5.23 5.18
C THR A 120 9.58 -6.20 6.19
N HIS A 121 8.87 -7.23 5.72
CA HIS A 121 8.51 -8.38 6.54
C HIS A 121 9.43 -9.56 6.23
N LEU A 122 9.34 -10.64 7.00
CA LEU A 122 10.29 -11.75 6.82
C LEU A 122 10.19 -12.42 5.44
N ASN A 123 9.04 -12.37 4.79
CA ASN A 123 8.83 -12.94 3.47
C ASN A 123 9.63 -12.21 2.36
N ASP A 124 9.90 -10.91 2.51
CA ASP A 124 10.68 -10.17 1.53
C ASP A 124 12.17 -10.36 1.78
N VAL A 125 12.76 -11.31 1.08
CA VAL A 125 14.18 -11.65 1.22
C VAL A 125 14.99 -10.86 0.21
N ALA A 126 15.90 -10.01 0.70
CA ALA A 126 16.85 -9.26 -0.11
C ALA A 126 18.14 -10.07 -0.31
N LEU A 127 18.57 -10.22 -1.55
CA LEU A 127 19.92 -10.65 -1.94
C LEU A 127 20.75 -9.42 -2.26
N ILE A 128 21.93 -9.29 -1.64
CA ILE A 128 22.92 -8.24 -1.91
C ILE A 128 24.17 -8.89 -2.47
N HIS A 129 24.57 -8.45 -3.66
CA HIS A 129 25.74 -8.92 -4.39
C HIS A 129 26.72 -7.76 -4.62
N PRO A 130 27.83 -7.69 -3.89
CA PRO A 130 28.86 -6.67 -4.09
C PRO A 130 29.60 -6.86 -5.42
N LEU A 131 29.70 -5.80 -6.21
CA LEU A 131 30.45 -5.76 -7.46
C LEU A 131 31.76 -5.02 -7.25
N PHE A 132 32.87 -5.71 -7.47
CA PHE A 132 34.22 -5.17 -7.39
C PHE A 132 34.82 -4.98 -8.78
N VAL A 133 35.61 -3.90 -8.95
CA VAL A 133 36.45 -3.63 -10.11
C VAL A 133 37.83 -3.26 -9.60
N GLU A 134 38.88 -3.87 -10.12
CA GLU A 134 40.28 -3.65 -9.74
C GLU A 134 40.51 -3.67 -8.19
N GLY A 135 39.71 -4.46 -7.48
CA GLY A 135 39.80 -4.60 -6.02
C GLY A 135 38.97 -3.59 -5.20
N GLU A 136 38.36 -2.61 -5.85
CA GLU A 136 37.51 -1.62 -5.21
C GLU A 136 36.02 -1.93 -5.42
N LEU A 137 35.20 -1.70 -4.38
CA LEU A 137 33.76 -1.86 -4.48
C LEU A 137 33.16 -0.77 -5.39
N LEU A 138 32.61 -1.15 -6.53
CA LEU A 138 32.00 -0.24 -7.50
C LEU A 138 30.51 -0.02 -7.24
N ALA A 139 29.77 -1.08 -6.93
CA ALA A 139 28.33 -1.06 -6.78
C ALA A 139 27.85 -2.25 -5.94
N LEU A 140 26.59 -2.18 -5.48
CA LEU A 140 25.87 -3.32 -4.93
C LEU A 140 24.71 -3.64 -5.87
N LEU A 141 24.66 -4.88 -6.35
CA LEU A 141 23.52 -5.41 -7.09
C LEU A 141 22.54 -6.02 -6.10
N ALA A 142 21.26 -5.73 -6.25
CA ALA A 142 20.29 -6.17 -5.28
C ALA A 142 19.02 -6.71 -5.94
N VAL A 143 18.48 -7.78 -5.38
CA VAL A 143 17.15 -8.32 -5.69
C VAL A 143 16.43 -8.55 -4.37
N MET A 144 15.21 -8.01 -4.22
CA MET A 144 14.32 -8.35 -3.13
C MET A 144 13.12 -9.08 -3.70
N ALA A 145 12.78 -10.23 -3.15
CA ALA A 145 11.68 -11.06 -3.64
C ALA A 145 10.83 -11.57 -2.48
N HIS A 146 9.50 -11.53 -2.67
CA HIS A 146 8.55 -12.08 -1.72
C HIS A 146 8.57 -13.62 -1.80
N TRP A 147 9.22 -14.27 -0.84
CA TRP A 147 9.18 -15.72 -0.68
C TRP A 147 7.83 -16.11 -0.08
N GLN A 148 7.11 -17.00 -0.75
CA GLN A 148 5.77 -17.41 -0.32
C GLN A 148 5.72 -17.98 1.11
N ASP A 149 6.83 -18.59 1.56
CA ASP A 149 6.94 -19.14 2.92
C ASP A 149 8.39 -19.04 3.41
N VAL A 150 8.55 -18.55 4.63
CA VAL A 150 9.81 -18.47 5.36
C VAL A 150 9.70 -19.16 6.74
N GLY A 151 8.77 -20.13 6.88
CA GLY A 151 8.52 -20.84 8.14
C GLY A 151 7.42 -20.20 8.98
N GLY A 152 7.60 -20.20 10.28
CA GLY A 152 6.63 -19.63 11.22
C GLY A 152 5.42 -20.53 11.50
N MET A 153 4.43 -19.98 12.22
CA MET A 153 3.32 -20.73 12.81
C MET A 153 2.25 -21.20 11.81
N VAL A 154 2.16 -20.59 10.62
CA VAL A 154 1.16 -20.93 9.60
C VAL A 154 1.80 -21.01 8.22
N PRO A 155 1.23 -21.79 7.26
CA PRO A 155 1.65 -21.74 5.87
C PRO A 155 1.53 -20.32 5.28
N GLY A 156 2.56 -19.91 4.54
CA GLY A 156 2.69 -18.54 4.02
C GLY A 156 3.27 -17.55 5.01
N SER A 157 3.61 -18.01 6.24
CA SER A 157 4.33 -17.22 7.27
C SER A 157 3.58 -16.02 7.85
N ILE A 158 2.48 -15.60 7.25
CA ILE A 158 1.74 -14.39 7.63
C ILE A 158 0.52 -14.77 8.47
N SER A 159 0.49 -14.27 9.69
CA SER A 159 -0.53 -14.54 10.69
C SER A 159 -1.26 -13.25 11.08
N GLY A 160 -2.60 -13.31 11.17
CA GLY A 160 -3.42 -12.21 11.65
C GLY A 160 -3.33 -11.94 13.15
N THR A 161 -2.67 -12.82 13.93
CA THR A 161 -2.64 -12.79 15.40
C THR A 161 -1.24 -13.02 15.99
N ALA A 162 -0.19 -13.03 15.17
CA ALA A 162 1.18 -13.14 15.68
C ALA A 162 1.50 -11.97 16.61
N THR A 163 2.13 -12.26 17.76
CA THR A 163 2.54 -11.25 18.75
C THR A 163 4.05 -11.04 18.78
N GLU A 164 4.79 -11.99 18.25
CA GLU A 164 6.25 -12.01 18.22
C GLU A 164 6.75 -12.42 16.83
N ILE A 165 7.87 -11.84 16.43
CA ILE A 165 8.51 -12.09 15.13
C ILE A 165 8.87 -13.57 14.90
N PHE A 166 9.15 -14.32 15.97
CA PHE A 166 9.47 -15.75 15.89
C PHE A 166 8.30 -16.61 15.38
N GLN A 167 7.07 -16.13 15.51
CA GLN A 167 5.88 -16.77 14.97
C GLN A 167 5.72 -16.56 13.46
N GLU A 168 6.44 -15.59 12.90
CA GLU A 168 6.34 -15.16 11.50
C GLU A 168 7.39 -15.83 10.58
N GLY A 169 8.41 -16.50 11.15
CA GLY A 169 9.37 -17.29 10.38
C GLY A 169 10.84 -16.99 10.66
N VAL A 170 11.68 -17.36 9.71
CA VAL A 170 13.13 -17.22 9.82
C VAL A 170 13.55 -15.78 9.61
N ARG A 171 14.14 -15.17 10.64
CA ARG A 171 14.76 -13.85 10.57
C ARG A 171 16.22 -13.95 10.15
N ILE A 172 16.60 -13.21 9.11
CA ILE A 172 17.93 -13.20 8.49
C ILE A 172 18.57 -11.81 8.68
N PRO A 173 19.33 -11.59 9.77
CA PRO A 173 19.95 -10.28 10.06
C PRO A 173 21.29 -10.14 9.31
N ALA A 174 21.26 -9.83 8.00
CA ALA A 174 22.42 -9.76 7.10
C ALA A 174 23.33 -11.01 7.21
N LEU A 175 22.97 -12.05 6.50
CA LEU A 175 23.64 -13.36 6.52
C LEU A 175 24.47 -13.56 5.23
N ARG A 176 25.78 -13.83 5.36
CA ARG A 176 26.58 -14.25 4.22
C ARG A 176 26.19 -15.67 3.81
N ILE A 177 25.87 -15.89 2.53
CA ILE A 177 25.48 -17.18 1.95
C ILE A 177 26.47 -17.69 0.90
N ALA A 178 27.39 -16.84 0.46
CA ALA A 178 28.54 -17.24 -0.37
C ALA A 178 29.77 -16.43 0.03
N ARG A 179 30.95 -17.03 -0.09
CA ARG A 179 32.25 -16.41 0.14
C ARG A 179 33.19 -16.69 -1.03
N GLY A 180 33.73 -15.64 -1.64
CA GLY A 180 34.66 -15.78 -2.77
C GLY A 180 34.09 -16.57 -3.96
N GLY A 181 32.78 -16.52 -4.20
CA GLY A 181 32.07 -17.24 -5.25
C GLY A 181 31.54 -18.63 -4.83
N GLU A 182 31.96 -19.17 -3.69
CA GLU A 182 31.58 -20.49 -3.19
C GLU A 182 30.37 -20.36 -2.24
N MET A 183 29.28 -21.10 -2.53
CA MET A 183 28.09 -21.11 -1.71
C MET A 183 28.34 -21.83 -0.37
N LEU A 184 27.92 -21.23 0.74
CA LEU A 184 28.01 -21.80 2.09
C LEU A 184 26.89 -22.82 2.29
N ARG A 185 27.17 -24.07 1.97
CA ARG A 185 26.20 -25.15 1.91
C ARG A 185 25.45 -25.36 3.22
N GLU A 186 26.15 -25.36 4.35
CA GLU A 186 25.57 -25.60 5.67
C GLU A 186 24.59 -24.48 6.06
N VAL A 187 24.88 -23.23 5.66
CA VAL A 187 24.01 -22.07 5.88
C VAL A 187 22.71 -22.24 5.10
N LEU A 188 22.82 -22.65 3.83
CA LEU A 188 21.65 -22.86 2.97
C LEU A 188 20.82 -24.06 3.41
N GLU A 189 21.46 -25.15 3.84
CA GLU A 189 20.77 -26.33 4.37
C GLU A 189 19.98 -25.96 5.63
N LEU A 190 20.57 -25.22 6.57
CA LEU A 190 19.87 -24.74 7.76
C LEU A 190 18.69 -23.83 7.38
N LEU A 191 18.88 -22.88 6.46
CA LEU A 191 17.82 -21.96 6.04
C LEU A 191 16.64 -22.73 5.43
N PHE A 192 16.90 -23.62 4.49
CA PHE A 192 15.86 -24.37 3.78
C PHE A 192 15.22 -25.50 4.59
N ALA A 193 15.85 -25.95 5.67
CA ALA A 193 15.23 -26.87 6.62
C ALA A 193 14.10 -26.19 7.46
N ASN A 194 14.09 -24.86 7.52
CA ASN A 194 13.15 -24.09 8.33
C ASN A 194 11.99 -23.45 7.53
N VAL A 195 11.90 -23.72 6.21
CA VAL A 195 10.85 -23.16 5.34
C VAL A 195 10.02 -24.30 4.73
N ARG A 196 8.75 -23.99 4.38
CA ARG A 196 7.90 -24.90 3.62
C ARG A 196 8.21 -24.75 2.13
N ALA A 197 8.02 -25.83 1.35
CA ALA A 197 8.35 -25.86 -0.09
C ALA A 197 9.82 -25.44 -0.37
N PRO A 198 10.82 -26.14 0.22
CA PRO A 198 12.24 -25.74 0.11
C PRO A 198 12.78 -25.81 -1.31
N ALA A 199 12.21 -26.65 -2.19
CA ALA A 199 12.58 -26.71 -3.60
C ALA A 199 12.30 -25.40 -4.33
N ASP A 200 11.12 -24.80 -4.13
CA ASP A 200 10.75 -23.53 -4.72
C ASP A 200 11.68 -22.41 -4.24
N ARG A 201 11.94 -22.38 -2.92
CA ARG A 201 12.86 -21.37 -2.32
C ARG A 201 14.28 -21.45 -2.86
N ARG A 202 14.78 -22.68 -3.11
CA ARG A 202 16.09 -22.87 -3.77
C ARG A 202 16.08 -22.34 -5.20
N GLY A 203 15.01 -22.64 -5.97
CA GLY A 203 14.84 -22.12 -7.32
C GLY A 203 14.75 -20.60 -7.37
N ASP A 204 13.96 -20.00 -6.47
CA ASP A 204 13.83 -18.55 -6.34
C ASP A 204 15.18 -17.88 -6.01
N LEU A 205 15.94 -18.43 -5.04
CA LEU A 205 17.28 -17.92 -4.72
C LEU A 205 18.23 -18.02 -5.92
N GLN A 206 18.20 -19.13 -6.67
CA GLN A 206 19.03 -19.29 -7.88
C GLN A 206 18.67 -18.27 -8.94
N ALA A 207 17.39 -17.95 -9.13
CA ALA A 207 16.93 -16.91 -10.04
C ALA A 207 17.47 -15.52 -9.64
N MET A 208 17.41 -15.18 -8.34
CA MET A 208 17.97 -13.93 -7.81
C MET A 208 19.48 -13.82 -8.03
N VAL A 209 20.23 -14.90 -7.74
CA VAL A 209 21.68 -14.95 -7.95
C VAL A 209 22.03 -14.85 -9.45
N GLY A 210 21.29 -15.57 -10.30
CA GLY A 210 21.47 -15.51 -11.76
C GLY A 210 21.28 -14.12 -12.31
N ALA A 211 20.24 -13.39 -11.85
CA ALA A 211 19.99 -12.01 -12.25
C ALA A 211 21.15 -11.07 -11.86
N CYS A 212 21.68 -11.20 -10.65
CA CYS A 212 22.84 -10.41 -10.20
C CYS A 212 24.10 -10.72 -11.03
N ARG A 213 24.39 -11.98 -11.33
CA ARG A 213 25.56 -12.37 -12.14
C ARG A 213 25.50 -11.81 -13.57
N ILE A 214 24.33 -11.80 -14.20
CA ILE A 214 24.17 -11.18 -15.52
C ILE A 214 24.39 -9.67 -15.44
N ALA A 215 23.85 -9.01 -14.42
CA ALA A 215 24.06 -7.58 -14.20
C ALA A 215 25.53 -7.24 -13.95
N GLU A 216 26.25 -8.07 -13.18
CA GLU A 216 27.69 -7.95 -12.96
C GLU A 216 28.46 -7.93 -14.28
N GLY A 217 28.23 -8.92 -15.16
CA GLY A 217 28.91 -8.98 -16.49
C GLY A 217 28.60 -7.75 -17.34
N LYS A 218 27.36 -7.25 -17.31
CA LYS A 218 26.96 -6.07 -18.09
C LYS A 218 27.52 -4.77 -17.53
N LEU A 219 27.56 -4.61 -16.22
CA LEU A 219 28.23 -3.46 -15.60
C LEU A 219 29.74 -3.49 -15.86
N GLY A 220 30.38 -4.67 -15.82
CA GLY A 220 31.78 -4.85 -16.27
C GLY A 220 32.01 -4.39 -17.69
N ALA A 221 31.09 -4.68 -18.61
CA ALA A 221 31.16 -4.19 -19.99
C ALA A 221 31.01 -2.65 -20.09
N LEU A 222 30.22 -2.01 -19.20
CA LEU A 222 30.16 -0.54 -19.14
C LEU A 222 31.46 0.06 -18.62
N VAL A 223 32.09 -0.56 -17.62
CA VAL A 223 33.43 -0.18 -17.14
C VAL A 223 34.44 -0.29 -18.23
N GLY A 224 34.45 -1.41 -18.96
CA GLY A 224 35.37 -1.60 -20.12
C GLY A 224 35.20 -0.56 -21.23
N ARG A 225 33.97 0.00 -21.39
CA ARG A 225 33.69 0.98 -22.46
C ARG A 225 33.99 2.43 -22.04
N TRP A 226 33.65 2.82 -20.81
CA TRP A 226 33.74 4.22 -20.39
C TRP A 226 34.73 4.46 -19.24
N GLY A 227 35.28 3.42 -18.66
CA GLY A 227 36.14 3.48 -17.49
C GLY A 227 35.34 3.54 -16.18
N GLU A 228 35.93 3.04 -15.10
CA GLU A 228 35.35 3.02 -13.75
C GLU A 228 35.03 4.44 -13.26
N GLY A 229 35.98 5.38 -13.40
CA GLY A 229 35.83 6.76 -12.94
C GLY A 229 34.64 7.48 -13.59
N THR A 230 34.42 7.27 -14.89
CA THR A 230 33.26 7.82 -15.60
C THR A 230 31.95 7.23 -15.07
N LEU A 231 31.90 5.93 -14.81
CA LEU A 231 30.69 5.28 -14.30
C LEU A 231 30.38 5.76 -12.86
N ARG A 232 31.37 5.89 -11.98
CA ARG A 232 31.21 6.46 -10.63
C ARG A 232 30.68 7.90 -10.68
N SER A 233 31.28 8.74 -11.54
CA SER A 233 30.86 10.12 -11.74
C SER A 233 29.44 10.23 -12.27
N ALA A 234 29.06 9.33 -13.20
CA ALA A 234 27.71 9.26 -13.74
C ALA A 234 26.68 8.86 -12.66
N MET A 235 26.96 7.85 -11.82
CA MET A 235 26.06 7.48 -10.72
C MET A 235 25.80 8.65 -9.78
N VAL A 236 26.83 9.40 -9.40
CA VAL A 236 26.69 10.60 -8.56
C VAL A 236 25.85 11.66 -9.27
N ALA A 237 26.15 11.96 -10.53
CA ALA A 237 25.42 12.97 -11.31
C ALA A 237 23.93 12.64 -11.48
N LEU A 238 23.60 11.34 -11.67
CA LEU A 238 22.18 10.89 -11.75
C LEU A 238 21.43 11.11 -10.44
N LEU A 239 22.06 10.84 -9.31
CA LEU A 239 21.49 11.10 -7.98
C LEU A 239 21.31 12.60 -7.73
N ASP A 240 22.31 13.41 -8.04
CA ASP A 240 22.26 14.86 -7.86
C ASP A 240 21.20 15.52 -8.73
N ARG A 241 21.03 15.03 -9.97
CA ARG A 241 19.98 15.48 -10.88
C ARG A 241 18.59 15.17 -10.37
N ALA A 242 18.38 13.96 -9.82
CA ALA A 242 17.10 13.58 -9.23
C ALA A 242 16.79 14.39 -7.95
N GLU A 243 17.81 14.64 -7.13
CA GLU A 243 17.68 15.54 -5.96
C GLU A 243 17.27 16.94 -6.37
N ALA A 244 17.94 17.54 -7.35
CA ALA A 244 17.62 18.88 -7.84
C ALA A 244 16.17 18.99 -8.33
N ARG A 245 15.69 17.99 -9.10
CA ARG A 245 14.30 17.92 -9.56
C ARG A 245 13.30 17.88 -8.41
N MET A 246 13.55 17.03 -7.39
CA MET A 246 12.66 16.93 -6.24
C MET A 246 12.66 18.23 -5.43
N ARG A 247 13.82 18.86 -5.22
CA ARG A 247 13.91 20.17 -4.56
C ARG A 247 13.11 21.23 -5.28
N ASP A 248 13.17 21.28 -6.63
CA ASP A 248 12.38 22.19 -7.43
C ASP A 248 10.88 21.92 -7.32
N ALA A 249 10.48 20.65 -7.24
CA ALA A 249 9.09 20.28 -7.04
C ALA A 249 8.58 20.67 -5.64
N ILE A 250 9.39 20.52 -4.60
CA ILE A 250 9.06 20.92 -3.23
C ILE A 250 8.94 22.45 -3.11
N ARG A 251 9.83 23.25 -3.72
CA ARG A 251 9.74 24.74 -3.71
C ARG A 251 8.42 25.29 -4.26
N ARG A 252 7.66 24.52 -5.02
CA ARG A 252 6.35 24.93 -5.53
C ARG A 252 5.23 24.73 -4.53
N LEU A 253 5.47 24.01 -3.44
CA LEU A 253 4.50 23.83 -2.36
C LEU A 253 4.47 25.08 -1.48
N PRO A 254 3.29 25.45 -0.93
CA PRO A 254 3.22 26.41 0.15
C PRO A 254 4.03 25.93 1.35
N GLU A 255 4.80 26.83 1.96
CA GLU A 255 5.43 26.52 3.24
C GLU A 255 4.39 26.38 4.35
N GLY A 256 4.59 25.46 5.27
CA GLY A 256 3.64 25.23 6.37
C GLY A 256 3.77 23.87 7.01
N GLU A 257 2.89 23.62 7.95
CA GLU A 257 2.71 22.35 8.64
C GLU A 257 1.35 21.75 8.26
N TYR A 258 1.36 20.51 7.81
CA TYR A 258 0.19 19.80 7.29
C TYR A 258 -0.01 18.53 8.10
N ALA A 259 -0.86 18.58 9.11
CA ALA A 259 -1.14 17.45 9.97
C ALA A 259 -2.34 16.66 9.46
N TYR A 260 -2.25 15.34 9.52
CA TYR A 260 -3.37 14.46 9.22
C TYR A 260 -3.34 13.21 10.12
N GLU A 261 -4.52 12.62 10.35
CA GLU A 261 -4.68 11.40 11.13
C GLU A 261 -5.64 10.42 10.46
N SER A 262 -5.38 9.13 10.67
CA SER A 262 -6.20 8.04 10.13
C SER A 262 -6.17 6.85 11.07
N TYR A 263 -6.83 5.77 10.70
CA TYR A 263 -6.97 4.59 11.54
C TYR A 263 -6.56 3.31 10.83
N LEU A 264 -5.91 2.42 11.58
CA LEU A 264 -5.91 0.99 11.35
C LEU A 264 -7.05 0.37 12.15
N ASP A 265 -7.70 -0.67 11.62
CA ASP A 265 -8.91 -1.26 12.21
C ASP A 265 -8.69 -1.75 13.65
N HIS A 266 -7.64 -2.55 13.87
CA HIS A 266 -7.27 -3.16 15.16
C HIS A 266 -5.97 -3.98 15.04
N SER A 267 -5.36 -4.34 16.18
CA SER A 267 -4.11 -5.08 16.23
C SER A 267 -4.21 -6.58 15.82
N GLY A 268 -5.40 -7.15 15.75
CA GLY A 268 -5.64 -8.59 15.61
C GLY A 268 -5.79 -9.34 16.95
N ASN A 269 -5.43 -8.70 18.05
CA ASN A 269 -5.55 -9.24 19.41
C ASN A 269 -6.33 -8.30 20.36
N SER A 270 -6.71 -7.12 19.89
CA SER A 270 -7.58 -6.15 20.58
C SER A 270 -8.52 -5.53 19.56
N PRO A 271 -9.79 -5.25 19.91
CA PRO A 271 -10.76 -4.62 19.00
C PRO A 271 -10.58 -3.10 18.85
N GLU A 272 -9.63 -2.51 19.60
CA GLU A 272 -9.42 -1.07 19.57
C GLU A 272 -8.72 -0.63 18.28
N PRO A 273 -9.23 0.43 17.61
CA PRO A 273 -8.56 1.00 16.45
C PRO A 273 -7.25 1.68 16.86
N LEU A 274 -6.28 1.67 15.95
CA LEU A 274 -5.00 2.34 16.15
C LEU A 274 -5.01 3.67 15.40
N LEU A 275 -4.96 4.77 16.13
CA LEU A 275 -4.88 6.12 15.56
C LEU A 275 -3.45 6.42 15.16
N VAL A 276 -3.19 6.56 13.87
CA VAL A 276 -1.90 6.94 13.31
C VAL A 276 -1.91 8.39 12.83
N LYS A 277 -0.80 9.10 13.00
CA LYS A 277 -0.69 10.54 12.72
C LYS A 277 0.60 10.86 11.98
N VAL A 278 0.54 11.90 11.15
CA VAL A 278 1.72 12.52 10.54
C VAL A 278 1.58 14.03 10.57
N CYS A 279 2.69 14.72 10.75
CA CYS A 279 2.84 16.14 10.45
C CYS A 279 3.91 16.31 9.38
N LEU A 280 3.52 16.85 8.21
CA LEU A 280 4.45 17.22 7.16
C LEU A 280 4.82 18.70 7.32
N THR A 281 6.10 18.99 7.49
CA THR A 281 6.62 20.36 7.51
C THR A 281 7.32 20.63 6.19
N VAL A 282 6.83 21.61 5.43
CA VAL A 282 7.44 22.10 4.18
C VAL A 282 8.19 23.39 4.47
N ARG A 283 9.51 23.42 4.26
CA ARG A 283 10.36 24.62 4.40
C ARG A 283 11.37 24.68 3.27
N GLY A 284 11.31 25.75 2.48
CA GLY A 284 12.15 25.95 1.31
C GLY A 284 12.05 24.80 0.32
N ASP A 285 13.11 24.02 0.19
CA ASP A 285 13.19 22.89 -0.73
C ASP A 285 13.23 21.53 -0.03
N ARG A 286 12.70 21.45 1.21
CA ARG A 286 12.73 20.25 2.06
C ARG A 286 11.36 19.92 2.62
N ILE A 287 11.12 18.63 2.80
CA ILE A 287 9.99 18.09 3.55
C ILE A 287 10.52 17.31 4.75
N HIS A 288 9.95 17.57 5.91
CA HIS A 288 10.10 16.72 7.09
C HIS A 288 8.76 16.08 7.44
N ALA A 289 8.75 14.77 7.62
CA ALA A 289 7.58 14.01 8.06
C ALA A 289 7.78 13.49 9.48
N ASP A 290 6.94 13.92 10.41
CA ASP A 290 6.99 13.51 11.81
C ASP A 290 5.82 12.58 12.15
N PHE A 291 6.16 11.37 12.62
CA PHE A 291 5.23 10.34 13.08
C PHE A 291 5.20 10.19 14.61
N SER A 292 5.69 11.17 15.36
CA SER A 292 5.78 11.11 16.84
C SER A 292 4.40 10.94 17.52
N GLY A 293 3.30 11.28 16.84
CA GLY A 293 1.94 11.07 17.31
C GLY A 293 1.38 9.65 17.11
N CYS A 294 2.17 8.70 16.57
CA CYS A 294 1.74 7.32 16.39
C CYS A 294 1.78 6.53 17.72
N PRO A 295 0.89 5.53 17.89
CA PRO A 295 0.80 4.76 19.13
C PRO A 295 2.03 3.88 19.35
N PRO A 296 2.27 3.44 20.61
CA PRO A 296 3.27 2.41 20.91
C PRO A 296 3.05 1.14 20.09
N GLN A 297 4.13 0.35 19.88
CA GLN A 297 4.01 -0.98 19.25
C GLN A 297 3.01 -1.86 19.98
N VAL A 298 2.30 -2.70 19.25
CA VAL A 298 1.20 -3.51 19.78
C VAL A 298 1.54 -5.00 19.80
N ALA A 299 0.90 -5.74 20.69
CA ALA A 299 0.89 -7.21 20.69
C ALA A 299 -0.03 -7.69 19.57
N GLY A 300 0.51 -7.76 18.36
CA GLY A 300 -0.17 -8.10 17.11
C GLY A 300 0.77 -7.90 15.92
N PRO A 301 0.39 -8.35 14.71
CA PRO A 301 1.26 -8.21 13.53
C PRO A 301 1.29 -6.78 12.96
N ILE A 302 0.49 -5.86 13.51
CA ILE A 302 0.30 -4.49 13.03
C ILE A 302 1.43 -3.58 13.57
N ASN A 303 2.67 -3.91 13.26
CA ASN A 303 3.85 -3.08 13.48
C ASN A 303 4.75 -3.17 12.24
N VAL A 304 5.62 -2.19 12.07
CA VAL A 304 6.62 -2.19 10.99
C VAL A 304 7.97 -1.68 11.51
N GLY A 305 9.03 -2.05 10.81
CA GLY A 305 10.38 -1.55 11.06
C GLY A 305 10.61 -0.13 10.53
N PRO A 306 11.80 0.45 10.76
CA PRO A 306 12.12 1.88 10.52
C PRO A 306 12.04 2.30 9.05
N ALA A 307 12.17 1.39 8.09
CA ALA A 307 12.14 1.72 6.66
C ALA A 307 10.75 2.18 6.17
N HIS A 308 9.66 1.73 6.82
CA HIS A 308 8.32 1.85 6.24
C HIS A 308 7.67 3.22 6.35
N ALA A 309 7.92 3.96 7.43
CA ALA A 309 7.49 5.34 7.53
C ALA A 309 8.10 6.17 6.39
N GLY A 310 9.41 5.99 6.14
CA GLY A 310 10.11 6.57 5.01
C GLY A 310 9.51 6.14 3.66
N THR A 311 9.25 4.85 3.48
CA THR A 311 8.65 4.32 2.25
C THR A 311 7.33 5.02 1.91
N ALA A 312 6.43 5.17 2.88
CA ALA A 312 5.13 5.83 2.65
C ALA A 312 5.31 7.30 2.23
N VAL A 313 6.20 8.03 2.91
CA VAL A 313 6.50 9.44 2.57
C VAL A 313 7.11 9.54 1.17
N TYR A 314 8.12 8.74 0.88
CA TYR A 314 8.82 8.75 -0.40
C TYR A 314 7.89 8.42 -1.57
N THR A 315 7.09 7.36 -1.42
CA THR A 315 6.16 6.93 -2.47
C THR A 315 5.13 8.01 -2.78
N MET A 316 4.49 8.57 -1.76
CA MET A 316 3.48 9.61 -1.94
C MET A 316 4.09 10.91 -2.45
N THR A 317 5.20 11.36 -1.87
CA THR A 317 5.87 12.58 -2.34
C THR A 317 6.30 12.44 -3.80
N LYS A 318 6.90 11.30 -4.17
CA LYS A 318 7.31 11.04 -5.57
C LYS A 318 6.11 11.02 -6.52
N ALA A 319 5.02 10.33 -6.17
CA ALA A 319 3.82 10.25 -6.99
C ALA A 319 3.13 11.61 -7.18
N PHE A 320 3.10 12.44 -6.14
CA PHE A 320 2.42 13.73 -6.18
C PHE A 320 3.26 14.87 -6.75
N LEU A 321 4.58 14.87 -6.53
CA LEU A 321 5.43 16.01 -6.87
C LEU A 321 6.27 15.79 -8.13
N ASP A 322 6.80 14.58 -8.34
CA ASP A 322 7.66 14.27 -9.50
C ASP A 322 7.39 12.88 -10.10
N PRO A 323 6.15 12.59 -10.58
CA PRO A 323 5.79 11.26 -11.07
C PRO A 323 6.58 10.80 -12.30
N SER A 324 7.09 11.73 -13.10
CA SER A 324 7.81 11.44 -14.36
C SER A 324 9.34 11.39 -14.21
N GLY A 325 9.87 11.75 -13.05
CA GLY A 325 11.31 11.73 -12.80
C GLY A 325 11.86 10.32 -12.56
N PRO A 326 13.19 10.15 -12.60
CA PRO A 326 13.83 8.86 -12.34
C PRO A 326 13.53 8.37 -10.92
N ILE A 327 13.47 7.05 -10.76
CA ILE A 327 13.32 6.40 -9.46
C ILE A 327 14.70 6.06 -8.94
N ASN A 328 15.24 6.92 -8.09
CA ASN A 328 16.52 6.70 -7.42
C ASN A 328 16.60 7.43 -6.07
N GLY A 329 17.65 7.18 -5.31
CA GLY A 329 17.87 7.73 -3.96
C GLY A 329 18.01 9.25 -3.94
N GLY A 330 18.50 9.87 -5.01
CA GLY A 330 18.64 11.32 -5.10
C GLY A 330 17.34 12.06 -4.86
N ALA A 331 16.22 11.57 -5.41
CA ALA A 331 14.89 12.16 -5.20
C ALA A 331 14.46 12.13 -3.72
N LEU A 332 15.08 11.29 -2.89
CA LEU A 332 14.72 11.12 -1.47
C LEU A 332 15.56 12.00 -0.53
N ARG A 333 16.71 12.50 -0.98
CA ARG A 333 17.63 13.30 -0.15
C ARG A 333 17.03 14.57 0.47
N PRO A 334 16.08 15.30 -0.19
CA PRO A 334 15.44 16.47 0.42
C PRO A 334 14.31 16.13 1.41
N ILE A 335 14.04 14.83 1.63
CA ILE A 335 12.95 14.35 2.47
C ILE A 335 13.54 13.68 3.72
N SER A 336 13.14 14.13 4.89
CA SER A 336 13.52 13.53 6.17
C SER A 336 12.30 12.99 6.91
N VAL A 337 12.50 11.93 7.68
CA VAL A 337 11.41 11.24 8.41
C VAL A 337 11.82 10.99 9.85
N SER A 338 10.96 11.35 10.79
CA SER A 338 11.04 11.00 12.21
C SER A 338 9.97 10.00 12.57
N ALA A 339 10.38 8.81 13.02
CA ALA A 339 9.51 7.75 13.52
C ALA A 339 10.10 7.23 14.84
N PRO A 340 9.53 7.57 16.01
CA PRO A 340 10.07 7.16 17.29
C PRO A 340 10.12 5.65 17.44
N GLU A 341 11.23 5.16 17.95
CA GLU A 341 11.45 3.73 18.21
C GLU A 341 10.50 3.22 19.31
N GLY A 342 9.99 2.00 19.13
CA GLY A 342 9.01 1.39 20.04
C GLY A 342 7.56 1.76 19.72
N THR A 343 7.32 2.37 18.56
CA THR A 343 5.97 2.66 18.04
C THR A 343 5.57 1.66 16.94
N VAL A 344 4.28 1.63 16.56
CA VAL A 344 3.79 0.79 15.45
C VAL A 344 4.47 1.06 14.11
N VAL A 345 5.10 2.23 13.95
CA VAL A 345 5.80 2.66 12.72
C VAL A 345 7.32 2.49 12.78
N ASN A 346 7.86 2.08 13.93
CA ASN A 346 9.27 1.78 14.16
C ASN A 346 9.42 0.86 15.38
N ALA A 347 9.05 -0.39 15.20
CA ALA A 347 8.98 -1.36 16.27
C ALA A 347 10.35 -1.92 16.70
N ARG A 348 10.42 -2.35 17.94
CA ARG A 348 11.55 -3.06 18.55
C ARG A 348 11.29 -4.56 18.64
N PRO A 349 12.33 -5.40 18.61
CA PRO A 349 12.20 -6.81 18.93
C PRO A 349 11.53 -7.01 20.30
N PRO A 350 10.70 -8.07 20.46
CA PRO A 350 10.37 -9.12 19.50
C PRO A 350 9.04 -8.88 18.75
N ALA A 351 8.57 -7.65 18.60
CA ALA A 351 7.26 -7.34 18.02
C ALA A 351 7.08 -7.98 16.63
N ALA A 352 5.93 -8.60 16.38
CA ALA A 352 5.59 -9.13 15.07
C ALA A 352 5.43 -7.98 14.04
N CYS A 353 5.90 -8.18 12.82
CA CYS A 353 5.97 -7.17 11.75
C CYS A 353 5.39 -7.67 10.40
N GLY A 354 4.54 -8.69 10.41
CA GLY A 354 4.00 -9.30 9.18
C GLY A 354 3.04 -8.41 8.39
N ALA A 355 2.43 -7.41 9.04
CA ALA A 355 1.40 -6.56 8.44
C ALA A 355 1.95 -5.32 7.70
N ILE A 356 3.08 -5.43 7.06
CA ILE A 356 3.66 -4.28 6.34
C ILE A 356 2.70 -3.70 5.30
N GLY A 357 1.98 -4.58 4.61
CA GLY A 357 1.06 -4.19 3.55
C GLY A 357 -0.11 -3.35 4.05
N GLU A 358 -0.56 -3.60 5.28
CA GLU A 358 -1.66 -2.88 5.94
C GLU A 358 -1.16 -1.57 6.53
N VAL A 359 -0.10 -1.62 7.34
CA VAL A 359 0.46 -0.44 8.01
C VAL A 359 0.99 0.56 6.99
N ARG A 360 1.81 0.12 6.03
CA ARG A 360 2.34 1.01 5.00
C ARG A 360 1.25 1.73 4.20
N ARG A 361 0.19 1.02 3.79
CA ARG A 361 -0.92 1.64 3.05
C ARG A 361 -1.72 2.61 3.89
N ALA A 362 -1.88 2.33 5.18
CA ALA A 362 -2.47 3.31 6.09
C ALA A 362 -1.58 4.57 6.21
N LEU A 363 -0.24 4.40 6.25
CA LEU A 363 0.70 5.52 6.25
C LEU A 363 0.71 6.27 4.91
N GLU A 364 0.56 5.58 3.77
CA GLU A 364 0.39 6.22 2.45
C GLU A 364 -0.88 7.08 2.41
N SER A 365 -2.02 6.55 2.86
CA SER A 365 -3.27 7.30 2.98
C SER A 365 -3.13 8.51 3.92
N LEU A 366 -2.36 8.35 5.00
CA LEU A 366 -2.05 9.39 5.96
C LEU A 366 -1.24 10.54 5.32
N VAL A 367 -0.14 10.21 4.64
CA VAL A 367 0.71 11.19 3.93
C VAL A 367 -0.06 11.86 2.80
N MET A 368 -0.89 11.10 2.08
CA MET A 368 -1.77 11.64 1.03
C MET A 368 -2.77 12.65 1.59
N GLY A 369 -3.39 12.35 2.74
CA GLY A 369 -4.30 13.28 3.43
C GLY A 369 -3.62 14.58 3.87
N ALA A 370 -2.37 14.50 4.33
CA ALA A 370 -1.57 15.66 4.69
C ALA A 370 -1.16 16.49 3.44
N LEU A 371 -0.63 15.85 2.39
CA LEU A 371 -0.26 16.50 1.13
C LEU A 371 -1.46 17.17 0.43
N SER A 372 -2.65 16.61 0.57
CA SER A 372 -3.89 17.16 0.01
C SER A 372 -4.19 18.57 0.51
N GLN A 373 -3.71 18.94 1.70
CA GLN A 373 -3.88 20.29 2.23
C GLN A 373 -2.95 21.29 1.55
N ALA A 374 -1.75 20.84 1.14
CA ALA A 374 -0.78 21.67 0.39
C ALA A 374 -1.12 21.77 -1.10
N ILE A 375 -1.75 20.75 -1.70
CA ILE A 375 -2.08 20.65 -3.12
C ILE A 375 -3.51 20.14 -3.34
N PRO A 376 -4.53 20.95 -2.97
CA PRO A 376 -5.94 20.52 -3.00
C PRO A 376 -6.43 20.05 -4.38
N GLU A 377 -5.85 20.58 -5.47
CA GLU A 377 -6.17 20.20 -6.84
C GLU A 377 -5.71 18.79 -7.22
N ARG A 378 -4.80 18.19 -6.43
CA ARG A 378 -4.33 16.81 -6.58
C ARG A 378 -4.91 15.86 -5.53
N MET A 379 -5.87 16.31 -4.75
CA MET A 379 -6.53 15.50 -3.74
C MET A 379 -7.20 14.27 -4.36
N ILE A 380 -7.07 13.14 -3.68
CA ILE A 380 -7.62 11.84 -4.10
C ILE A 380 -8.39 11.23 -2.94
N GLY A 381 -9.52 10.56 -3.20
CA GLY A 381 -10.19 9.73 -2.20
C GLY A 381 -9.28 8.60 -1.69
N ASP A 382 -9.57 8.07 -0.51
CA ASP A 382 -8.74 7.00 0.07
C ASP A 382 -8.72 5.74 -0.81
N LEU A 383 -7.62 5.02 -0.75
CA LEU A 383 -7.40 3.78 -1.49
C LEU A 383 -8.07 2.59 -0.79
N LYS A 384 -8.09 1.40 -1.39
CA LYS A 384 -8.53 0.15 -0.72
C LYS A 384 -7.82 -0.12 0.62
N GLY A 385 -6.68 0.49 0.85
CA GLY A 385 -5.99 0.64 2.15
C GLY A 385 -5.46 -0.63 2.80
N ALA A 386 -5.36 -1.76 2.08
CA ALA A 386 -4.83 -3.01 2.61
C ALA A 386 -4.14 -3.84 1.52
N ALA A 387 -3.18 -4.69 1.89
CA ALA A 387 -2.62 -5.69 1.00
C ALA A 387 -3.63 -6.80 0.73
N ASN A 388 -4.44 -7.14 1.74
CA ASN A 388 -5.37 -8.27 1.68
C ASN A 388 -4.65 -9.61 1.50
N ILE A 389 -3.52 -9.79 2.17
CA ILE A 389 -2.71 -11.00 2.05
C ILE A 389 -3.55 -12.21 2.43
N THR A 390 -3.70 -13.14 1.48
CA THR A 390 -4.48 -14.36 1.64
C THR A 390 -3.61 -15.56 1.35
N ASN A 391 -3.40 -16.41 2.36
CA ASN A 391 -2.62 -17.64 2.25
C ASN A 391 -3.51 -18.86 2.44
N ILE A 392 -3.39 -19.84 1.53
CA ILE A 392 -3.99 -21.16 1.67
C ILE A 392 -2.86 -22.17 1.53
N GLY A 393 -2.65 -23.01 2.54
CA GLY A 393 -1.59 -24.01 2.50
C GLY A 393 -1.99 -25.34 3.13
N GLY A 394 -1.47 -26.42 2.58
CA GLY A 394 -1.79 -27.77 3.05
C GLY A 394 -1.12 -28.86 2.22
N PRO A 395 -1.47 -30.14 2.45
CA PRO A 395 -0.95 -31.24 1.63
C PRO A 395 -1.49 -31.14 0.20
N HIS A 396 -0.59 -31.33 -0.79
CA HIS A 396 -0.99 -31.38 -2.19
C HIS A 396 -1.40 -32.84 -2.55
N PRO A 397 -2.66 -33.11 -2.92
CA PRO A 397 -3.16 -34.48 -3.14
C PRO A 397 -2.40 -35.29 -4.22
N GLY A 398 -1.87 -34.59 -5.24
CA GLY A 398 -1.21 -35.23 -6.38
C GLY A 398 0.32 -35.23 -6.34
N ARG A 399 0.97 -34.48 -5.42
CA ARG A 399 2.43 -34.33 -5.42
C ARG A 399 3.14 -34.92 -4.19
N GLY A 400 2.38 -35.23 -3.13
CA GLY A 400 2.93 -35.79 -1.89
C GLY A 400 3.71 -34.78 -1.01
N ASP A 401 3.78 -33.53 -1.42
CA ASP A 401 4.39 -32.40 -0.71
C ASP A 401 3.33 -31.37 -0.24
N ALA A 402 3.77 -30.31 0.43
CA ALA A 402 2.91 -29.22 0.81
C ALA A 402 2.82 -28.17 -0.30
N PHE A 403 1.62 -27.62 -0.51
CA PHE A 403 1.45 -26.41 -1.30
C PHE A 403 1.28 -25.18 -0.40
N VAL A 404 1.68 -24.03 -0.89
CA VAL A 404 1.39 -22.71 -0.32
C VAL A 404 0.93 -21.80 -1.46
N PHE A 405 -0.33 -21.39 -1.42
CA PHE A 405 -0.89 -20.36 -2.30
C PHE A 405 -0.90 -19.04 -1.55
N THR A 406 -0.39 -18.00 -2.17
CA THR A 406 -0.41 -16.62 -1.65
C THR A 406 -0.97 -15.68 -2.71
N GLU A 407 -1.87 -14.79 -2.32
CA GLU A 407 -2.42 -13.78 -3.21
C GLU A 407 -2.67 -12.45 -2.50
N PHE A 408 -2.59 -11.36 -3.26
CA PHE A 408 -2.87 -9.99 -2.84
C PHE A 408 -4.00 -9.40 -3.70
N PRO A 409 -5.27 -9.70 -3.42
CA PRO A 409 -6.36 -9.28 -4.30
C PRO A 409 -6.45 -7.76 -4.44
N ALA A 410 -6.57 -7.29 -5.68
CA ALA A 410 -6.68 -5.90 -6.05
C ALA A 410 -7.97 -5.25 -5.51
N GLY A 411 -8.03 -3.93 -5.43
CA GLY A 411 -9.21 -3.18 -5.00
C GLY A 411 -9.33 -1.84 -5.72
N GLY A 412 -10.27 -1.00 -5.30
CA GLY A 412 -10.48 0.30 -5.93
C GLY A 412 -9.44 1.35 -5.52
N THR A 413 -9.03 2.22 -6.45
CA THR A 413 -8.37 3.49 -6.07
C THR A 413 -9.41 4.52 -5.67
N GLY A 414 -9.02 5.53 -4.90
CA GLY A 414 -9.85 6.71 -4.69
C GLY A 414 -10.15 7.44 -5.99
N ALA A 415 -11.25 8.18 -6.00
CA ALA A 415 -11.58 9.09 -7.10
C ALA A 415 -10.64 10.29 -7.11
N PHE A 416 -10.31 10.76 -8.28
CA PHE A 416 -9.47 11.93 -8.53
C PHE A 416 -10.32 13.20 -8.66
N ALA A 417 -9.67 14.35 -8.60
CA ALA A 417 -10.32 15.65 -8.82
C ALA A 417 -10.96 15.81 -10.22
N THR A 418 -10.54 14.99 -11.18
CA THR A 418 -10.93 15.09 -12.60
C THR A 418 -11.55 13.82 -13.18
N SER A 419 -11.53 12.72 -12.45
CA SER A 419 -11.99 11.41 -12.95
C SER A 419 -12.40 10.44 -11.85
N ASP A 420 -13.16 9.44 -12.26
CA ASP A 420 -13.45 8.29 -11.41
C ASP A 420 -12.16 7.53 -11.03
N GLY A 421 -12.18 6.85 -9.89
CA GLY A 421 -11.11 5.97 -9.47
C GLY A 421 -11.02 4.71 -10.36
N ASN A 422 -9.82 4.15 -10.45
CA ASN A 422 -9.57 2.92 -11.21
C ASN A 422 -10.13 1.70 -10.47
N ASN A 423 -10.84 0.86 -11.22
CA ASN A 423 -11.38 -0.40 -10.70
C ASN A 423 -10.25 -1.44 -10.55
N THR A 424 -10.28 -2.22 -9.49
CA THR A 424 -9.42 -3.40 -9.27
C THR A 424 -7.94 -3.16 -9.56
N MET A 425 -7.43 -2.01 -9.19
CA MET A 425 -6.01 -1.70 -9.21
C MET A 425 -5.39 -2.09 -7.88
N ARG A 426 -4.20 -2.68 -7.87
CA ARG A 426 -3.54 -3.08 -6.63
C ARG A 426 -3.24 -1.87 -5.75
N ASN A 427 -2.56 -0.90 -6.27
CA ASN A 427 -2.35 0.44 -5.72
C ASN A 427 -1.71 1.30 -6.81
N PHE A 428 -2.06 2.58 -6.93
CA PHE A 428 -1.41 3.46 -7.91
C PHE A 428 0.10 3.64 -7.63
N ALA A 429 0.52 3.48 -6.38
CA ALA A 429 1.91 3.55 -5.97
C ALA A 429 2.71 2.26 -6.27
N GLU A 430 2.04 1.14 -6.52
CA GLU A 430 2.66 -0.15 -6.86
C GLU A 430 2.57 -0.45 -8.36
N GLY A 431 1.81 0.35 -9.12
CA GLY A 431 1.56 0.12 -10.53
C GLY A 431 0.70 -1.12 -10.82
N ASP A 432 0.48 -1.40 -12.11
CA ASP A 432 -0.40 -2.48 -12.57
C ASP A 432 0.27 -3.86 -12.67
N LEU A 433 1.57 -3.94 -12.43
CA LEU A 433 2.37 -5.12 -12.76
C LEU A 433 2.42 -6.19 -11.67
N SER A 434 2.02 -5.85 -10.45
CA SER A 434 1.73 -6.85 -9.42
C SER A 434 0.29 -7.31 -9.55
N SER A 435 0.06 -8.34 -10.34
CA SER A 435 -1.28 -8.85 -10.61
C SER A 435 -1.68 -9.97 -9.65
N ILE A 436 -2.98 -10.24 -9.60
CA ILE A 436 -3.50 -11.52 -9.09
C ILE A 436 -3.12 -12.62 -10.08
N GLN A 437 -2.90 -13.83 -9.55
CA GLN A 437 -2.58 -14.97 -10.41
C GLN A 437 -3.79 -15.31 -11.31
N PRO A 438 -3.57 -15.61 -12.62
CA PRO A 438 -4.61 -16.09 -13.51
C PRO A 438 -5.32 -17.33 -12.95
N ALA A 439 -6.63 -17.48 -13.21
CA ALA A 439 -7.38 -18.62 -12.71
C ALA A 439 -6.77 -19.95 -13.18
N GLU A 440 -6.36 -20.02 -14.44
CA GLU A 440 -5.73 -21.18 -15.06
C GLU A 440 -4.41 -21.56 -14.37
N ALA A 441 -3.58 -20.60 -14.01
CA ALA A 441 -2.34 -20.85 -13.29
C ALA A 441 -2.61 -21.38 -11.87
N VAL A 442 -3.58 -20.78 -11.17
CA VAL A 442 -3.99 -21.22 -9.82
C VAL A 442 -4.49 -22.66 -9.86
N GLU A 443 -5.40 -22.99 -10.79
CA GLU A 443 -6.01 -24.32 -10.91
C GLU A 443 -5.04 -25.40 -11.39
N HIS A 444 -4.01 -25.00 -12.17
CA HIS A 444 -2.96 -25.93 -12.62
C HIS A 444 -1.97 -26.28 -11.52
N VAL A 445 -1.60 -25.29 -10.69
CA VAL A 445 -0.52 -25.45 -9.70
C VAL A 445 -1.02 -25.92 -8.35
N TYR A 446 -2.22 -25.46 -7.93
CA TYR A 446 -2.75 -25.68 -6.60
C TYR A 446 -4.04 -26.53 -6.63
N PRO A 447 -4.37 -27.26 -5.57
CA PRO A 447 -5.64 -27.97 -5.45
C PRO A 447 -6.78 -26.97 -5.11
N LEU A 448 -6.95 -25.97 -5.95
CA LEU A 448 -7.88 -24.88 -5.81
C LEU A 448 -8.64 -24.68 -7.11
N ARG A 449 -9.90 -24.21 -7.04
CA ARG A 449 -10.69 -23.80 -8.21
C ARG A 449 -11.22 -22.40 -8.05
N VAL A 450 -11.04 -21.56 -9.06
CA VAL A 450 -11.54 -20.18 -9.09
C VAL A 450 -12.96 -20.19 -9.66
N GLU A 451 -13.96 -20.13 -8.78
CA GLU A 451 -15.38 -20.18 -9.19
C GLU A 451 -15.85 -18.85 -9.77
N ARG A 452 -15.25 -17.72 -9.33
CA ARG A 452 -15.66 -16.39 -9.78
C ARG A 452 -14.54 -15.38 -9.65
N LEU A 453 -14.47 -14.46 -10.60
CA LEU A 453 -13.66 -13.24 -10.54
C LEU A 453 -14.43 -12.12 -11.27
N VAL A 454 -14.96 -11.17 -10.52
CA VAL A 454 -15.80 -10.08 -11.07
C VAL A 454 -15.53 -8.77 -10.30
N LEU A 455 -15.92 -7.64 -10.90
CA LEU A 455 -16.00 -6.36 -10.18
C LEU A 455 -17.08 -6.44 -9.10
N ARG A 456 -16.78 -5.90 -7.92
CA ARG A 456 -17.74 -5.81 -6.80
C ARG A 456 -18.66 -4.61 -7.01
N GLU A 457 -19.90 -4.85 -7.47
CA GLU A 457 -20.90 -3.81 -7.67
C GLU A 457 -21.07 -2.93 -6.42
N GLY A 458 -21.17 -1.62 -6.61
CA GLY A 458 -21.46 -0.64 -5.58
C GLY A 458 -20.37 -0.47 -4.52
N SER A 459 -19.19 -1.06 -4.70
CA SER A 459 -18.09 -0.99 -3.73
C SER A 459 -17.32 0.34 -3.74
N GLY A 460 -17.27 1.04 -4.87
CA GLY A 460 -16.66 2.37 -4.96
C GLY A 460 -17.47 3.40 -4.16
N GLY A 461 -16.78 4.30 -3.46
CA GLY A 461 -17.39 5.43 -2.77
C GLY A 461 -18.10 6.37 -3.74
N ASP A 462 -19.31 6.80 -3.39
CA ASP A 462 -20.10 7.66 -4.25
C ASP A 462 -19.59 9.10 -4.21
N GLY A 463 -19.65 9.79 -5.35
CA GLY A 463 -19.16 11.16 -5.47
C GLY A 463 -19.55 11.77 -6.81
N HIS A 464 -19.22 13.04 -7.00
CA HIS A 464 -19.17 13.65 -8.33
C HIS A 464 -18.31 12.81 -9.26
N TYR A 465 -17.17 12.36 -8.74
CA TYR A 465 -16.39 11.25 -9.29
C TYR A 465 -16.46 10.05 -8.32
N ARG A 466 -16.78 8.87 -8.86
CA ARG A 466 -16.94 7.65 -8.11
C ARG A 466 -15.58 7.02 -7.82
N GLY A 467 -15.36 6.55 -6.59
CA GLY A 467 -14.23 5.67 -6.28
C GLY A 467 -14.19 4.42 -7.15
N GLY A 468 -13.02 3.89 -7.40
CA GLY A 468 -12.83 2.63 -8.12
C GLY A 468 -13.49 1.46 -7.40
N LEU A 469 -13.95 0.47 -8.16
CA LEU A 469 -14.57 -0.74 -7.62
C LEU A 469 -13.51 -1.72 -7.11
N GLY A 470 -13.81 -2.39 -6.01
CA GLY A 470 -13.13 -3.60 -5.60
C GLY A 470 -13.48 -4.81 -6.47
N LEU A 471 -12.88 -5.95 -6.17
CA LEU A 471 -13.20 -7.23 -6.79
C LEU A 471 -13.95 -8.15 -5.84
N ARG A 472 -14.64 -9.12 -6.42
CA ARG A 472 -15.12 -10.33 -5.74
C ARG A 472 -14.47 -11.54 -6.41
N ARG A 473 -13.68 -12.29 -5.62
CA ARG A 473 -13.02 -13.52 -6.03
C ARG A 473 -13.48 -14.66 -5.13
N GLU A 474 -13.84 -15.78 -5.74
CA GLU A 474 -14.32 -16.96 -5.04
C GLU A 474 -13.41 -18.14 -5.38
N ILE A 475 -12.82 -18.76 -4.36
CA ILE A 475 -11.87 -19.86 -4.51
C ILE A 475 -12.37 -21.06 -3.69
N ARG A 476 -12.54 -22.20 -4.34
CA ARG A 476 -12.93 -23.47 -3.73
C ARG A 476 -11.73 -24.35 -3.45
N LEU A 477 -11.65 -24.91 -2.23
CA LEU A 477 -10.65 -25.91 -1.88
C LEU A 477 -11.04 -27.29 -2.45
N LEU A 478 -10.09 -27.91 -3.16
CA LEU A 478 -10.20 -29.27 -3.72
C LEU A 478 -9.39 -30.30 -2.93
N ALA A 479 -8.48 -29.87 -2.03
CA ALA A 479 -7.77 -30.77 -1.14
C ALA A 479 -8.65 -31.19 0.06
N PRO A 480 -8.38 -32.34 0.72
CA PRO A 480 -9.14 -32.79 1.88
C PRO A 480 -9.18 -31.76 3.01
N HIS A 481 -8.08 -31.01 3.19
CA HIS A 481 -8.00 -29.90 4.14
C HIS A 481 -6.87 -28.94 3.75
N ALA A 482 -6.99 -27.71 4.21
CA ALA A 482 -5.94 -26.70 4.15
C ALA A 482 -6.06 -25.73 5.33
N SER A 483 -5.03 -24.92 5.53
CA SER A 483 -4.99 -23.81 6.48
C SER A 483 -5.21 -22.50 5.74
N LEU A 484 -6.15 -21.66 6.17
CA LEU A 484 -6.38 -20.32 5.67
C LEU A 484 -5.83 -19.30 6.67
N SER A 485 -5.02 -18.38 6.18
CA SER A 485 -4.65 -17.17 6.91
C SER A 485 -4.94 -15.94 6.05
N VAL A 486 -5.49 -14.88 6.68
CA VAL A 486 -5.77 -13.60 6.03
C VAL A 486 -5.22 -12.49 6.89
N LEU A 487 -4.51 -11.56 6.27
CA LEU A 487 -4.08 -10.32 6.89
C LEU A 487 -4.56 -9.16 6.01
N SER A 488 -5.52 -8.41 6.55
CA SER A 488 -6.21 -7.33 5.87
C SER A 488 -6.55 -6.22 6.85
N ASP A 489 -6.79 -5.04 6.32
CA ASP A 489 -7.28 -3.86 7.05
C ASP A 489 -8.43 -3.22 6.27
N LYS A 490 -8.99 -2.11 6.75
CA LYS A 490 -10.20 -1.50 6.17
C LYS A 490 -11.39 -2.47 6.07
N ASN A 491 -11.51 -3.39 7.03
CA ASN A 491 -12.67 -4.28 7.19
C ASN A 491 -13.74 -3.67 8.09
N VAL A 492 -13.34 -2.76 8.98
CA VAL A 492 -14.20 -2.07 9.96
C VAL A 492 -14.31 -0.57 9.64
N ILE A 493 -13.18 0.07 9.37
CA ILE A 493 -13.10 1.51 9.04
C ILE A 493 -12.81 1.64 7.54
N PRO A 494 -13.85 1.87 6.70
CA PRO A 494 -13.69 1.83 5.24
C PRO A 494 -12.89 3.01 4.70
N PRO A 495 -12.39 2.93 3.45
CA PRO A 495 -11.71 4.03 2.76
C PRO A 495 -12.55 5.31 2.77
N TYR A 496 -11.94 6.45 3.12
CA TYR A 496 -12.65 7.73 3.23
C TYR A 496 -12.91 8.39 1.87
N GLY A 497 -14.03 9.12 1.78
CA GLY A 497 -14.25 10.06 0.68
C GLY A 497 -13.68 11.44 0.98
N VAL A 498 -13.50 12.24 -0.07
CA VAL A 498 -12.97 13.62 0.00
C VAL A 498 -13.95 14.61 -0.59
N ARG A 499 -13.91 15.86 -0.11
CA ARG A 499 -14.74 16.98 -0.60
C ARG A 499 -16.23 16.67 -0.67
N GLY A 500 -16.74 15.94 0.31
CA GLY A 500 -18.15 15.53 0.37
C GLY A 500 -18.47 14.18 -0.28
N GLY A 501 -17.50 13.53 -0.91
CA GLY A 501 -17.62 12.15 -1.40
C GLY A 501 -17.85 11.15 -0.26
N HIS A 502 -18.44 10.01 -0.59
CA HIS A 502 -18.72 8.95 0.38
C HIS A 502 -17.55 7.97 0.51
N SER A 503 -17.53 7.25 1.61
CA SER A 503 -16.65 6.11 1.82
C SER A 503 -16.85 5.03 0.76
N GLY A 504 -15.77 4.33 0.40
CA GLY A 504 -15.84 3.06 -0.30
C GLY A 504 -16.41 1.95 0.60
N ALA A 505 -16.79 0.81 0.01
CA ALA A 505 -17.14 -0.37 0.79
C ALA A 505 -15.88 -0.97 1.46
N PRO A 506 -16.00 -1.56 2.67
CA PRO A 506 -14.87 -2.20 3.35
C PRO A 506 -14.46 -3.52 2.68
N ASN A 507 -13.25 -4.01 3.01
CA ASN A 507 -12.83 -5.38 2.71
C ASN A 507 -13.67 -6.39 3.49
N ARG A 508 -13.89 -7.60 2.92
CA ARG A 508 -14.58 -8.71 3.59
C ARG A 508 -14.02 -10.05 3.11
N PHE A 509 -13.75 -10.94 4.05
CA PHE A 509 -13.31 -12.31 3.80
C PHE A 509 -14.24 -13.28 4.51
N THR A 510 -14.85 -14.20 3.75
CA THR A 510 -15.87 -15.12 4.28
C THR A 510 -15.60 -16.53 3.76
N VAL A 511 -15.75 -17.52 4.61
CA VAL A 511 -15.77 -18.93 4.20
C VAL A 511 -17.21 -19.42 4.18
N ILE A 512 -17.61 -20.01 3.07
CA ILE A 512 -18.92 -20.66 2.93
C ILE A 512 -18.70 -22.18 2.99
N ARG A 513 -19.34 -22.83 3.95
CA ARG A 513 -19.32 -24.29 4.15
C ARG A 513 -20.75 -24.82 4.11
N SER A 514 -21.05 -25.74 3.18
CA SER A 514 -22.39 -26.31 3.02
C SER A 514 -23.49 -25.24 2.90
N GLY A 515 -23.21 -24.12 2.21
CA GLY A 515 -24.14 -23.01 2.00
C GLY A 515 -24.25 -22.01 3.14
N ALA A 516 -23.59 -22.22 4.27
CA ALA A 516 -23.61 -21.31 5.42
C ALA A 516 -22.30 -20.49 5.51
N GLU A 517 -22.40 -19.22 5.90
CA GLU A 517 -21.24 -18.39 6.26
C GLU A 517 -20.63 -18.90 7.57
N ILE A 518 -19.31 -19.08 7.59
CA ILE A 518 -18.57 -19.51 8.77
C ILE A 518 -17.70 -18.34 9.26
N GLN A 519 -17.80 -18.05 10.56
CA GLN A 519 -16.92 -17.09 11.20
C GLN A 519 -15.51 -17.68 11.30
N THR A 520 -14.53 -17.01 10.67
CA THR A 520 -13.14 -17.47 10.60
C THR A 520 -12.24 -16.86 11.66
N SER A 521 -12.65 -15.73 12.24
CA SER A 521 -11.93 -15.01 13.31
C SER A 521 -12.89 -14.10 14.09
N ALA A 522 -12.53 -13.79 15.33
CA ALA A 522 -13.20 -12.76 16.13
C ALA A 522 -12.89 -11.35 15.60
N PHE A 523 -11.81 -11.19 14.85
CA PHE A 523 -11.32 -9.91 14.34
C PHE A 523 -11.42 -9.89 12.80
N PRO A 524 -12.29 -9.07 12.20
CA PRO A 524 -12.46 -9.01 10.75
C PRO A 524 -11.13 -8.77 10.03
N GLY A 525 -10.83 -9.59 9.01
CA GLY A 525 -9.60 -9.46 8.23
C GLY A 525 -8.31 -9.97 8.91
N LYS A 526 -8.38 -10.51 10.12
CA LYS A 526 -7.24 -11.11 10.84
C LYS A 526 -7.52 -12.58 11.13
N VAL A 527 -7.22 -13.45 10.15
CA VAL A 527 -7.44 -14.91 10.22
C VAL A 527 -6.11 -15.61 10.34
N THR A 528 -6.00 -16.57 11.25
CA THR A 528 -4.77 -17.35 11.50
C THR A 528 -5.08 -18.83 11.54
N GLY A 529 -4.55 -19.58 10.56
CA GLY A 529 -4.59 -21.04 10.58
C GLY A 529 -6.00 -21.63 10.57
N PHE A 530 -7.02 -20.93 10.05
CA PHE A 530 -8.38 -21.46 10.00
C PHE A 530 -8.44 -22.72 9.14
N ARG A 531 -8.95 -23.80 9.69
CA ARG A 531 -9.02 -25.08 9.00
C ARG A 531 -10.13 -25.11 7.95
N LEU A 532 -9.74 -25.03 6.69
CA LEU A 532 -10.59 -25.32 5.54
C LEU A 532 -10.78 -26.83 5.38
N ARG A 533 -11.93 -27.22 4.84
CA ARG A 533 -12.29 -28.59 4.43
C ARG A 533 -12.52 -28.62 2.93
N GLU A 534 -12.42 -29.79 2.33
CA GLU A 534 -12.78 -30.00 0.94
C GLU A 534 -14.17 -29.43 0.64
N GLY A 535 -14.28 -28.70 -0.47
CA GLY A 535 -15.51 -28.04 -0.90
C GLY A 535 -15.80 -26.68 -0.25
N ASP A 536 -15.04 -26.25 0.79
CA ASP A 536 -15.18 -24.89 1.34
C ASP A 536 -14.90 -23.84 0.26
N LEU A 537 -15.70 -22.78 0.25
CA LEU A 537 -15.56 -21.65 -0.68
C LEU A 537 -15.08 -20.40 0.08
N LEU A 538 -13.87 -19.97 -0.20
CA LEU A 538 -13.39 -18.66 0.25
C LEU A 538 -13.92 -17.57 -0.67
N VAL A 539 -14.64 -16.60 -0.13
CA VAL A 539 -15.13 -15.40 -0.79
C VAL A 539 -14.33 -14.20 -0.32
N MET A 540 -13.62 -13.60 -1.25
CA MET A 540 -12.84 -12.36 -1.03
C MET A 540 -13.57 -11.20 -1.71
N GLU A 541 -14.01 -10.23 -0.92
CA GLU A 541 -14.63 -8.99 -1.40
C GLU A 541 -13.72 -7.83 -0.99
N THR A 542 -12.99 -7.25 -1.95
CA THR A 542 -12.07 -6.16 -1.64
C THR A 542 -12.76 -4.81 -1.57
N ALA A 543 -12.13 -3.88 -0.87
CA ALA A 543 -12.63 -2.52 -0.73
C ALA A 543 -12.62 -1.76 -2.06
N GLY A 544 -13.61 -0.92 -2.25
CA GLY A 544 -13.55 0.15 -3.23
C GLY A 544 -12.80 1.36 -2.69
N GLY A 545 -12.36 2.26 -3.57
CA GLY A 545 -11.79 3.55 -3.17
C GLY A 545 -12.83 4.56 -2.72
N GLY A 546 -12.42 5.61 -2.00
CA GLY A 546 -13.30 6.72 -1.60
C GLY A 546 -13.74 7.59 -2.77
N GLY A 547 -14.95 8.15 -2.70
CA GLY A 547 -15.49 9.08 -3.70
C GLY A 547 -14.91 10.50 -3.57
N TYR A 548 -15.04 11.29 -4.63
CA TYR A 548 -14.64 12.70 -4.67
C TYR A 548 -15.86 13.59 -4.97
N GLY A 549 -16.11 14.60 -4.14
CA GLY A 549 -17.20 15.56 -4.35
C GLY A 549 -18.60 14.98 -4.07
N ASP A 550 -19.59 15.86 -4.08
CA ASP A 550 -20.99 15.48 -3.79
C ASP A 550 -21.57 14.53 -4.85
N PRO A 551 -22.05 13.33 -4.49
CA PRO A 551 -22.69 12.42 -5.45
C PRO A 551 -23.93 13.00 -6.13
N LEU A 552 -24.63 13.96 -5.51
CA LEU A 552 -25.76 14.65 -6.15
C LEU A 552 -25.34 15.63 -7.28
N GLU A 553 -24.04 15.81 -7.49
CA GLU A 553 -23.47 16.62 -8.59
C GLU A 553 -22.94 15.77 -9.74
N ARG A 554 -22.89 14.41 -9.57
CA ARG A 554 -22.48 13.54 -10.66
C ARG A 554 -23.42 13.69 -11.87
N ASP A 555 -22.84 13.76 -13.07
CA ASP A 555 -23.59 13.79 -14.33
C ASP A 555 -24.57 12.60 -14.38
N PRO A 556 -25.90 12.85 -14.57
CA PRO A 556 -26.89 11.80 -14.61
C PRO A 556 -26.64 10.75 -15.72
N GLN A 557 -26.04 11.15 -16.84
CA GLN A 557 -25.69 10.22 -17.94
C GLN A 557 -24.54 9.28 -17.55
N ARG A 558 -23.58 9.78 -16.75
CA ARG A 558 -22.54 8.91 -16.17
C ARG A 558 -23.13 7.90 -15.19
N VAL A 559 -24.13 8.31 -14.37
CA VAL A 559 -24.82 7.38 -13.46
C VAL A 559 -25.59 6.32 -14.25
N LEU A 560 -26.28 6.67 -15.34
CA LEU A 560 -26.93 5.72 -16.24
C LEU A 560 -25.92 4.73 -16.82
N THR A 561 -24.76 5.22 -17.24
CA THR A 561 -23.66 4.38 -17.74
C THR A 561 -23.15 3.42 -16.67
N ASP A 562 -22.94 3.90 -15.44
CA ASP A 562 -22.53 3.07 -14.30
C ASP A 562 -23.55 1.94 -14.01
N VAL A 563 -24.86 2.26 -14.12
CA VAL A 563 -25.92 1.25 -13.94
C VAL A 563 -25.89 0.21 -15.07
N ARG A 564 -25.72 0.64 -16.30
CA ARG A 564 -25.65 -0.27 -17.47
C ARG A 564 -24.47 -1.23 -17.41
N PHE A 565 -23.33 -0.77 -16.85
CA PHE A 565 -22.15 -1.61 -16.65
C PHE A 565 -22.16 -2.43 -15.34
N GLY A 566 -23.19 -2.30 -14.51
CA GLY A 566 -23.25 -2.99 -13.22
C GLY A 566 -22.25 -2.44 -12.19
N PHE A 567 -21.82 -1.19 -12.34
CA PHE A 567 -20.94 -0.54 -11.37
C PHE A 567 -21.72 0.02 -10.17
N VAL A 568 -22.95 0.46 -10.43
CA VAL A 568 -23.91 1.02 -9.46
C VAL A 568 -25.27 0.39 -9.67
N SER A 569 -25.95 0.00 -8.61
CA SER A 569 -27.33 -0.50 -8.73
C SER A 569 -28.32 0.61 -9.07
N ALA A 570 -29.45 0.27 -9.71
CA ALA A 570 -30.53 1.20 -10.00
C ALA A 570 -31.09 1.84 -8.71
N GLU A 571 -31.13 1.08 -7.62
CA GLU A 571 -31.55 1.58 -6.30
C GLU A 571 -30.57 2.67 -5.81
N LYS A 572 -29.27 2.43 -5.89
CA LYS A 572 -28.23 3.38 -5.48
C LYS A 572 -28.23 4.63 -6.37
N ALA A 573 -28.44 4.48 -7.69
CA ALA A 573 -28.63 5.59 -8.62
C ALA A 573 -29.74 6.53 -8.13
N ARG A 574 -30.87 5.99 -7.65
CA ARG A 574 -32.00 6.76 -7.15
C ARG A 574 -31.74 7.32 -5.74
N THR A 575 -31.26 6.52 -4.81
CA THR A 575 -31.19 6.86 -3.38
C THR A 575 -29.99 7.72 -2.99
N VAL A 576 -28.87 7.57 -3.71
CA VAL A 576 -27.61 8.27 -3.43
C VAL A 576 -27.33 9.37 -4.45
N TYR A 577 -27.38 9.04 -5.75
CA TYR A 577 -27.10 10.01 -6.82
C TYR A 577 -28.31 10.87 -7.19
N GLY A 578 -29.50 10.48 -6.71
CA GLY A 578 -30.75 11.20 -6.98
C GLY A 578 -31.13 11.18 -8.46
N VAL A 579 -30.76 10.14 -9.22
CA VAL A 579 -31.03 9.97 -10.63
C VAL A 579 -32.24 9.06 -10.82
N VAL A 580 -33.23 9.53 -11.58
CA VAL A 580 -34.42 8.76 -11.95
C VAL A 580 -34.21 8.23 -13.35
N LEU A 581 -34.18 6.90 -13.48
CA LEU A 581 -34.05 6.20 -14.74
C LEU A 581 -35.43 5.84 -15.28
N SER A 582 -35.61 5.95 -16.61
CA SER A 582 -36.77 5.53 -17.38
C SER A 582 -36.34 4.55 -18.48
N GLU A 583 -37.30 4.02 -19.24
CA GLU A 583 -37.02 3.14 -20.39
C GLU A 583 -36.16 3.84 -21.45
N ASP A 584 -36.37 5.16 -21.65
CA ASP A 584 -35.66 5.97 -22.63
C ASP A 584 -34.31 6.55 -22.13
N GLY A 585 -33.96 6.36 -20.86
CA GLY A 585 -32.72 6.89 -20.28
C GLY A 585 -32.92 7.59 -18.94
N VAL A 586 -32.49 8.86 -18.83
CA VAL A 586 -32.60 9.68 -17.61
C VAL A 586 -33.82 10.61 -17.70
N ASP A 587 -34.70 10.57 -16.69
CA ASP A 587 -35.73 11.60 -16.49
C ASP A 587 -35.08 12.82 -15.78
N GLU A 588 -34.72 13.83 -16.55
CA GLU A 588 -34.02 15.03 -16.05
C GLU A 588 -34.88 15.83 -15.05
N ARG A 589 -36.19 15.95 -15.30
CA ARG A 589 -37.11 16.72 -14.42
C ARG A 589 -37.29 16.03 -13.08
N ALA A 590 -37.57 14.74 -13.09
CA ALA A 590 -37.70 13.94 -11.87
C ALA A 590 -36.37 13.86 -11.10
N THR A 591 -35.24 13.74 -11.81
CA THR A 591 -33.89 13.78 -11.25
C THR A 591 -33.63 15.08 -10.52
N ALA A 592 -33.90 16.25 -11.14
CA ALA A 592 -33.71 17.55 -10.51
C ALA A 592 -34.58 17.72 -9.24
N ALA A 593 -35.83 17.26 -9.28
CA ALA A 593 -36.75 17.29 -8.14
C ALA A 593 -36.25 16.37 -7.01
N LEU A 594 -35.82 15.15 -7.33
CA LEU A 594 -35.31 14.20 -6.34
C LEU A 594 -34.03 14.70 -5.68
N ARG A 595 -33.08 15.25 -6.44
CA ARG A 595 -31.84 15.84 -5.91
C ARG A 595 -32.09 16.96 -4.93
N ARG A 596 -33.01 17.89 -5.22
CA ARG A 596 -33.43 18.95 -4.27
C ARG A 596 -33.97 18.35 -2.96
N ARG A 597 -34.82 17.33 -3.06
CA ARG A 597 -35.37 16.64 -1.88
C ARG A 597 -34.29 15.92 -1.05
N LEU A 598 -33.34 15.25 -1.71
CA LEU A 598 -32.25 14.56 -1.02
C LEU A 598 -31.31 15.55 -0.32
N ARG A 599 -30.97 16.69 -0.95
CA ARG A 599 -30.17 17.75 -0.30
C ARG A 599 -30.86 18.30 0.94
N ALA A 600 -32.16 18.53 0.91
CA ALA A 600 -32.94 19.02 2.04
C ALA A 600 -33.04 18.00 3.20
N ARG A 601 -32.81 16.72 2.96
CA ARG A 601 -32.85 15.65 3.96
C ARG A 601 -31.53 15.37 4.65
N ARG A 602 -30.45 16.02 4.23
CA ARG A 602 -29.12 15.84 4.85
C ARG A 602 -29.16 16.28 6.31
N HIS A 603 -28.54 15.49 7.16
CA HIS A 603 -28.41 15.80 8.57
C HIS A 603 -27.23 16.75 8.79
N ARG A 604 -27.51 18.04 8.74
CA ARG A 604 -26.55 19.10 9.05
C ARG A 604 -26.87 19.68 10.41
N LEU A 605 -25.88 19.70 11.28
CA LEU A 605 -26.00 20.14 12.66
C LEU A 605 -24.92 21.19 12.95
N PRO A 606 -25.24 22.24 13.76
CA PRO A 606 -24.21 23.14 14.26
C PRO A 606 -23.15 22.36 15.03
N ALA A 607 -21.87 22.61 14.70
CA ALA A 607 -20.77 22.07 15.47
C ALA A 607 -20.69 22.75 16.85
N HIS A 608 -20.30 21.98 17.84
CA HIS A 608 -20.01 22.50 19.19
C HIS A 608 -18.66 21.94 19.64
N ALA A 609 -17.85 22.76 20.32
CA ALA A 609 -16.59 22.28 20.86
C ALA A 609 -16.83 21.47 22.13
N LEU A 610 -16.16 20.33 22.26
CA LEU A 610 -16.09 19.52 23.47
C LEU A 610 -14.70 19.59 24.06
N ASP A 611 -14.59 20.05 25.30
CA ASP A 611 -13.33 20.06 26.04
C ASP A 611 -13.30 18.88 27.00
N GLY A 612 -12.22 18.09 26.89
CA GLY A 612 -11.99 16.96 27.78
C GLY A 612 -11.10 15.90 27.12
N PRO A 613 -10.19 15.26 27.87
CA PRO A 613 -9.29 14.24 27.34
C PRO A 613 -10.03 13.01 26.81
N GLU A 614 -11.25 12.73 27.29
CA GLU A 614 -12.10 11.64 26.83
C GLU A 614 -12.61 11.81 25.40
N TYR A 615 -12.57 13.02 24.84
CA TYR A 615 -12.94 13.32 23.45
C TYR A 615 -11.74 13.36 22.50
N GLU A 616 -10.52 13.43 23.05
CA GLU A 616 -9.24 13.46 22.34
C GLU A 616 -8.46 12.14 22.41
N GLY A 617 -9.13 11.06 22.87
CA GLY A 617 -8.54 9.73 22.94
C GLY A 617 -8.23 9.09 21.58
N THR A 618 -7.98 7.78 21.59
CA THR A 618 -7.71 7.00 20.37
C THR A 618 -8.86 6.98 19.38
N ARG A 619 -10.10 7.15 19.86
CA ARG A 619 -11.30 7.30 19.01
C ARG A 619 -11.75 8.75 19.03
N ARG A 620 -11.85 9.37 17.86
CA ARG A 620 -12.51 10.67 17.74
C ARG A 620 -14.00 10.49 18.02
N VAL A 621 -14.56 11.35 18.82
CA VAL A 621 -15.95 11.27 19.27
C VAL A 621 -16.76 12.39 18.65
N ALA A 622 -17.95 12.05 18.14
CA ALA A 622 -19.02 13.00 17.86
C ALA A 622 -20.17 12.72 18.84
N ALA A 623 -20.41 13.65 19.75
CA ALA A 623 -21.40 13.50 20.81
C ALA A 623 -22.71 14.21 20.46
N PHE A 624 -23.82 13.60 20.90
CA PHE A 624 -25.18 14.04 20.63
C PHE A 624 -26.03 13.87 21.88
N SER A 625 -27.07 14.74 22.06
CA SER A 625 -28.14 14.47 23.03
C SER A 625 -28.88 13.17 22.70
N ALA A 626 -29.54 12.58 23.68
CA ALA A 626 -30.36 11.38 23.46
C ALA A 626 -31.49 11.59 22.42
N GLN A 627 -32.06 12.80 22.36
CA GLN A 627 -33.09 13.16 21.39
C GLN A 627 -32.51 13.25 19.98
N THR A 628 -31.37 13.92 19.80
CA THR A 628 -30.69 14.05 18.52
C THR A 628 -30.22 12.68 18.00
N ALA A 629 -29.62 11.84 18.85
CA ALA A 629 -29.18 10.50 18.50
C ALA A 629 -30.37 9.63 18.01
N ARG A 630 -31.52 9.65 18.71
CA ARG A 630 -32.74 8.96 18.26
C ARG A 630 -33.22 9.44 16.90
N ARG A 631 -33.27 10.77 16.68
CA ARG A 631 -33.67 11.37 15.39
C ARG A 631 -32.78 10.93 14.26
N LEU A 632 -31.46 10.81 14.48
CA LEU A 632 -30.46 10.37 13.52
C LEU A 632 -30.32 8.84 13.42
N ARG A 633 -31.05 8.09 14.27
CA ARG A 633 -30.94 6.62 14.40
C ARG A 633 -29.52 6.14 14.71
N LEU A 634 -28.81 6.86 15.58
CA LEU A 634 -27.48 6.55 16.04
C LEU A 634 -27.50 5.77 17.35
N ASN A 635 -26.78 4.68 17.40
CA ASN A 635 -26.45 3.98 18.63
C ASN A 635 -25.06 4.41 19.12
N PRO A 636 -24.80 4.40 20.44
CA PRO A 636 -23.44 4.60 20.95
C PRO A 636 -22.44 3.65 20.27
N GLY A 637 -21.30 4.19 19.84
CA GLY A 637 -20.28 3.45 19.13
C GLY A 637 -20.53 3.25 17.62
N THR A 638 -21.61 3.81 17.05
CA THR A 638 -21.78 3.84 15.58
C THR A 638 -20.66 4.66 14.97
N LEU A 639 -19.97 4.07 13.98
CA LEU A 639 -18.96 4.79 13.19
C LEU A 639 -19.64 5.82 12.29
N LEU A 640 -19.11 7.02 12.28
CA LEU A 640 -19.62 8.15 11.52
C LEU A 640 -18.58 8.63 10.51
N GLU A 641 -19.09 9.11 9.39
CA GLU A 641 -18.38 9.96 8.44
C GLU A 641 -18.91 11.38 8.57
N CYS A 642 -18.05 12.32 8.91
CA CYS A 642 -18.36 13.75 8.84
C CYS A 642 -17.60 14.32 7.62
N PRO A 643 -18.31 14.62 6.51
CA PRO A 643 -17.68 15.12 5.30
C PRO A 643 -16.99 16.46 5.54
N ASN A 644 -15.77 16.58 5.02
CA ASN A 644 -15.07 17.85 4.92
C ASN A 644 -15.25 18.39 3.48
N PRO A 645 -15.79 19.61 3.28
CA PRO A 645 -15.96 20.18 1.94
C PRO A 645 -14.62 20.48 1.24
N ASP A 646 -13.54 20.67 1.99
CA ASP A 646 -12.23 21.07 1.48
C ASP A 646 -11.17 19.98 1.62
N GLY A 647 -11.52 18.82 2.23
CA GLY A 647 -10.57 17.78 2.56
C GLY A 647 -11.15 16.39 2.69
N PRO A 648 -10.36 15.50 3.31
CA PRO A 648 -10.80 14.17 3.69
C PRO A 648 -11.85 14.22 4.82
N SER A 649 -12.81 13.29 4.79
CA SER A 649 -13.85 13.18 5.80
C SER A 649 -13.28 12.76 7.17
N LEU A 650 -13.77 13.36 8.26
CA LEU A 650 -13.46 12.92 9.62
C LEU A 650 -14.17 11.58 9.92
N ARG A 651 -13.44 10.65 10.54
CA ARG A 651 -13.98 9.44 11.17
C ARG A 651 -14.21 9.69 12.64
N ALA A 652 -15.43 9.48 13.13
CA ALA A 652 -15.78 9.65 14.53
C ALA A 652 -16.74 8.54 15.00
N TRP A 653 -16.78 8.30 16.30
CA TRP A 653 -17.72 7.37 16.90
C TRP A 653 -18.81 8.14 17.64
N ALA A 654 -20.06 7.77 17.36
CA ALA A 654 -21.21 8.37 18.01
C ALA A 654 -21.19 8.11 19.52
N ARG A 655 -21.36 9.16 20.32
CA ARG A 655 -21.56 9.11 21.76
C ARG A 655 -22.89 9.80 22.13
N VAL A 656 -23.64 9.23 23.05
CA VAL A 656 -24.79 9.89 23.64
C VAL A 656 -24.34 10.55 24.94
N ASP A 657 -24.49 11.86 25.04
CA ASP A 657 -24.03 12.65 26.18
C ASP A 657 -25.17 13.63 26.62
N GLY A 658 -25.51 13.57 27.92
CA GLY A 658 -26.58 14.39 28.50
C GLY A 658 -26.23 15.89 28.57
N ASN A 659 -24.95 16.24 28.47
CA ASN A 659 -24.51 17.64 28.52
C ASN A 659 -24.53 18.31 27.12
N VAL A 660 -24.80 17.54 26.06
CA VAL A 660 -24.89 18.08 24.69
C VAL A 660 -26.34 18.53 24.42
N SER A 661 -26.49 19.76 23.94
CA SER A 661 -27.78 20.33 23.57
C SER A 661 -28.44 19.61 22.38
N ASP A 662 -29.78 19.67 22.33
CA ASP A 662 -30.50 19.10 21.19
C ASP A 662 -30.18 19.83 19.89
N GLY A 663 -30.07 19.03 18.80
CA GLY A 663 -29.85 19.56 17.47
C GLY A 663 -28.39 19.95 17.16
N VAL A 664 -27.45 19.60 18.03
CA VAL A 664 -26.02 19.93 17.92
C VAL A 664 -25.19 18.66 17.68
N CYS A 665 -24.07 18.80 16.96
CA CYS A 665 -23.02 17.81 16.87
C CYS A 665 -21.79 18.32 17.61
N ALA A 666 -21.46 17.71 18.73
CA ALA A 666 -20.36 18.16 19.57
C ALA A 666 -19.11 17.31 19.27
N ILE A 667 -17.98 17.97 18.93
CA ILE A 667 -16.75 17.35 18.44
C ILE A 667 -15.56 17.93 19.21
N GLY A 668 -14.55 17.12 19.52
CA GLY A 668 -13.32 17.58 20.16
C GLY A 668 -12.47 18.48 19.24
N PRO A 669 -11.51 19.26 19.80
CA PRO A 669 -10.70 20.23 19.07
C PRO A 669 -9.96 19.65 17.85
N SER A 670 -9.35 18.47 17.99
CA SER A 670 -8.67 17.81 16.85
C SER A 670 -9.64 17.47 15.70
N GLY A 671 -10.87 17.05 16.02
CA GLY A 671 -11.88 16.76 15.02
C GLY A 671 -12.38 18.01 14.30
N LEU A 672 -12.58 19.11 15.03
CA LEU A 672 -12.93 20.43 14.45
C LEU A 672 -11.81 20.94 13.53
N ALA A 673 -10.56 20.83 13.97
CA ALA A 673 -9.39 21.22 13.17
C ALA A 673 -9.28 20.40 11.86
N MET A 674 -9.51 19.09 11.91
CA MET A 674 -9.53 18.24 10.72
C MET A 674 -10.63 18.60 9.73
N LEU A 675 -11.79 19.03 10.23
CA LEU A 675 -12.90 19.47 9.39
C LEU A 675 -12.72 20.91 8.88
N GLY A 676 -11.79 21.67 9.45
CA GLY A 676 -11.61 23.08 9.15
C GLY A 676 -12.82 23.95 9.58
N VAL A 677 -13.57 23.53 10.61
CA VAL A 677 -14.79 24.19 11.06
C VAL A 677 -14.63 24.83 12.44
N GLN A 678 -15.39 25.89 12.67
CA GLN A 678 -15.49 26.56 13.96
C GLN A 678 -16.80 26.17 14.67
N PRO A 679 -16.88 26.32 15.99
CA PRO A 679 -18.15 26.17 16.72
C PRO A 679 -19.25 27.07 16.12
N GLY A 680 -20.40 26.48 15.79
CA GLY A 680 -21.52 27.11 15.10
C GLY A 680 -21.63 26.79 13.62
N ASP A 681 -20.54 26.36 12.96
CA ASP A 681 -20.59 25.91 11.58
C ASP A 681 -21.39 24.63 11.41
N LEU A 682 -21.98 24.43 10.23
CA LEU A 682 -22.80 23.24 9.97
C LEU A 682 -21.93 22.04 9.54
N VAL A 683 -21.97 20.98 10.33
CA VAL A 683 -21.34 19.69 10.03
C VAL A 683 -22.41 18.69 9.58
N GLU A 684 -22.17 18.05 8.44
CA GLU A 684 -22.97 16.92 7.98
C GLU A 684 -22.52 15.64 8.70
N VAL A 685 -23.49 14.83 9.15
CA VAL A 685 -23.23 13.57 9.86
C VAL A 685 -23.84 12.42 9.07
N ARG A 686 -23.03 11.44 8.70
CA ARG A 686 -23.43 10.22 7.97
C ARG A 686 -23.04 8.98 8.77
N PRO A 687 -23.97 8.11 9.17
CA PRO A 687 -23.62 6.84 9.79
C PRO A 687 -23.01 5.89 8.74
N ILE A 688 -21.94 5.20 9.10
CA ILE A 688 -21.35 4.12 8.33
C ILE A 688 -21.88 2.79 8.89
N PHE A 689 -22.67 2.09 8.11
CA PHE A 689 -23.18 0.77 8.49
C PHE A 689 -22.27 -0.30 7.90
N VAL A 690 -21.32 -0.79 8.70
CA VAL A 690 -20.56 -2.00 8.39
C VAL A 690 -21.38 -3.18 8.91
N LYS A 691 -21.73 -4.12 8.01
CA LYS A 691 -22.41 -5.34 8.42
C LYS A 691 -21.51 -6.07 9.42
N ARG A 692 -21.93 -6.12 10.70
CA ARG A 692 -21.22 -6.91 11.70
C ARG A 692 -21.27 -8.37 11.26
N VAL A 693 -20.10 -8.99 11.15
CA VAL A 693 -19.96 -10.42 10.86
C VAL A 693 -20.35 -11.22 12.12
#